data_34a32bb0af0b5163223a5c32afe32f8e
#
_entry.id   34a32bb0af0b5163223a5c32afe32f8e
#
_cell.length_a   1.000
_cell.length_b   1.000
_cell.length_c   1.000
_cell.angle_alpha   90.00
_cell.angle_beta   90.00
_cell.angle_gamma   90.00
#
_symmetry.space_group_name_H-M   'P 1'
#
loop_
_entity.id
_entity.type
_entity.pdbx_description
1 polymer ?
#
loop_
_entity_poly.entity_id
_entity_poly.type
_entity_poly.pdbx_seq_one_letter_code
_entity_poly.pdbx_strand_id
1 'polypeptide(L)'
;MPEAQVVVNIGPGKDITLSTGKICKLANGSCVTRMGDTTVLSAACSGAAKPGQDFFPLQVDYREKYSAAGRFPGGYIKREGRPSDKEILICRMADRPIRPLFPEGFFDEVQVCGLLLAADGINDGDVLSMLGASCALCLSDLPFQGPIGALRVGMINGEYIANPTNEEMEKSSIELVYAGLPDKVIMIEGEAKECSEAELEGAMRFANEIVKKMCAAQVELMEKAGRPKKDPELHIVPEDMAAALKSVTGEKLENACLIPGKEARMKALDEIQAEAVEALKAEYEEKYGEEDFMFFLKMGFDKLVQKIIRTAILEKGYRPDGRGVTDLRPLTADVNVLPVVHGSGLFRRGETQALVIATLGGPQDAQETDLITGGVATKKFYLHYNFPNYSVGEVGRIAGPGRREIGHGNLAERSVKQVIPADFPYTIRCVSEIMSSNGSTSMASVCGATLALMDAGVPIKSPVVGISCGLVTDDTGKELILTDIIGAEDHYGDMDFKVCGTLDGITGFQLDLKLPGISIDTLARAMAQNKEARAKIHGVVRDCIPAPRPELSPRAPQMEVVKINPDKIGALIGTGGKNIKEITESTGAQVDIADDGSVSILAQNKAVLEEVKRKVQFYTAEAEIGKIYRGVVKTVRDFGAFVEILPGQDGLLHISEMANYRVQQVSDICKEGDYLTVKVIDIEKGSGKIRLSRKAALDELDK
;
A
#
# COMPACT_ATOMS: atom_id res chain seq x y z
N MET A 1 16.38 35.85 -0.80
CA MET A 1 15.97 35.69 -2.22
C MET A 1 14.98 36.77 -2.57
N PRO A 2 15.05 37.42 -3.76
CA PRO A 2 14.02 38.33 -4.25
C PRO A 2 12.71 37.59 -4.50
N GLU A 3 11.58 38.35 -4.49
CA GLU A 3 10.29 37.77 -4.87
C GLU A 3 10.23 37.57 -6.39
N ALA A 4 9.95 36.35 -6.82
CA ALA A 4 9.82 35.98 -8.22
C ALA A 4 8.81 34.86 -8.41
N GLN A 5 8.24 34.79 -9.61
CA GLN A 5 7.26 33.78 -9.99
C GLN A 5 7.44 33.39 -11.46
N VAL A 6 7.16 32.11 -11.74
CA VAL A 6 7.07 31.52 -13.08
C VAL A 6 5.85 30.62 -13.14
N VAL A 7 5.20 30.52 -14.29
CA VAL A 7 4.05 29.62 -14.53
C VAL A 7 4.42 28.64 -15.63
N VAL A 8 4.14 27.38 -15.43
CA VAL A 8 4.31 26.31 -16.42
C VAL A 8 2.98 25.65 -16.74
N ASN A 9 2.60 25.63 -18.02
CA ASN A 9 1.41 24.91 -18.47
C ASN A 9 1.78 23.45 -18.79
N ILE A 10 1.09 22.50 -18.15
CA ILE A 10 1.29 21.06 -18.28
C ILE A 10 0.19 20.37 -19.09
N GLY A 11 -0.83 21.11 -19.49
CA GLY A 11 -1.98 20.63 -20.26
C GLY A 11 -3.13 21.62 -20.27
N PRO A 12 -4.19 21.37 -21.00
CA PRO A 12 -5.34 22.27 -21.07
C PRO A 12 -5.93 22.57 -19.68
N GLY A 13 -5.90 23.87 -19.30
CA GLY A 13 -6.41 24.32 -17.99
C GLY A 13 -5.58 23.90 -16.78
N LYS A 14 -4.39 23.38 -16.97
CA LYS A 14 -3.51 22.87 -15.89
C LYS A 14 -2.21 23.68 -15.83
N ASP A 15 -2.26 24.78 -15.12
CA ASP A 15 -1.10 25.65 -14.87
C ASP A 15 -0.53 25.38 -13.47
N ILE A 16 0.80 25.22 -13.39
CA ILE A 16 1.53 25.17 -12.13
C ILE A 16 2.28 26.46 -11.94
N THR A 17 2.06 27.13 -10.85
CA THR A 17 2.79 28.33 -10.45
C THR A 17 3.93 27.97 -9.49
N LEU A 18 5.14 28.40 -9.80
CA LEU A 18 6.31 28.32 -8.95
C LEU A 18 6.66 29.72 -8.45
N SER A 19 6.72 29.96 -7.15
CA SER A 19 7.01 31.27 -6.56
C SER A 19 7.95 31.17 -5.37
N THR A 20 8.76 32.22 -5.18
CA THR A 20 9.77 32.29 -4.10
C THR A 20 9.91 33.69 -3.52
N GLY A 21 10.64 33.83 -2.41
CA GLY A 21 11.08 35.10 -1.82
C GLY A 21 10.11 35.73 -0.81
N LYS A 22 8.83 35.34 -0.80
CA LYS A 22 7.82 35.94 0.08
C LYS A 22 7.87 35.37 1.50
N ILE A 23 8.03 34.06 1.65
CA ILE A 23 8.05 33.34 2.92
C ILE A 23 9.32 32.47 3.04
N CYS A 24 9.61 31.92 4.23
CA CYS A 24 10.78 31.08 4.50
C CYS A 24 12.14 31.74 4.18
N LYS A 25 12.33 33.00 4.56
CA LYS A 25 13.52 33.80 4.21
C LYS A 25 14.83 33.30 4.83
N LEU A 26 14.77 32.49 5.89
CA LEU A 26 15.95 31.93 6.58
C LEU A 26 16.41 30.59 5.99
N ALA A 27 15.58 29.91 5.20
CA ALA A 27 15.97 28.70 4.50
C ALA A 27 17.04 28.99 3.42
N ASN A 28 17.87 27.98 3.11
CA ASN A 28 18.83 28.08 2.01
C ASN A 28 18.10 28.30 0.68
N GLY A 29 16.97 27.61 0.48
CA GLY A 29 16.07 27.82 -0.64
C GLY A 29 14.62 27.49 -0.26
N SER A 30 13.66 28.14 -0.92
CA SER A 30 12.23 27.84 -0.71
C SER A 30 11.43 28.10 -1.96
N CYS A 31 10.39 27.29 -2.18
CA CYS A 31 9.44 27.44 -3.28
C CYS A 31 8.02 27.19 -2.79
N VAL A 32 7.08 27.98 -3.28
CA VAL A 32 5.64 27.69 -3.16
C VAL A 32 5.15 27.25 -4.52
N THR A 33 4.64 26.03 -4.60
CA THR A 33 4.03 25.45 -5.79
C THR A 33 2.52 25.50 -5.66
N ARG A 34 1.82 25.88 -6.72
CA ARG A 34 0.35 25.95 -6.74
C ARG A 34 -0.21 25.39 -8.04
N MET A 35 -1.26 24.57 -7.93
CA MET A 35 -2.09 24.10 -9.05
C MET A 35 -3.56 24.15 -8.61
N GLY A 36 -4.40 24.87 -9.36
CA GLY A 36 -5.73 25.22 -8.86
C GLY A 36 -5.61 26.03 -7.58
N ASP A 37 -6.31 25.61 -6.52
CA ASP A 37 -6.18 26.19 -5.18
C ASP A 37 -5.33 25.31 -4.23
N THR A 38 -4.88 24.14 -4.66
CA THR A 38 -3.92 23.34 -3.89
C THR A 38 -2.53 24.00 -3.93
N THR A 39 -1.97 24.25 -2.76
CA THR A 39 -0.74 25.01 -2.56
C THR A 39 0.19 24.30 -1.59
N VAL A 40 1.44 24.07 -2.01
CA VAL A 40 2.47 23.42 -1.20
C VAL A 40 3.68 24.36 -1.05
N LEU A 41 4.17 24.50 0.17
CA LEU A 41 5.47 25.10 0.47
C LEU A 41 6.51 24.01 0.54
N SER A 42 7.66 24.22 -0.11
CA SER A 42 8.87 23.41 0.07
C SER A 42 10.04 24.31 0.48
N ALA A 43 10.79 23.90 1.49
CA ALA A 43 11.94 24.64 2.01
C ALA A 43 13.12 23.69 2.23
N ALA A 44 14.30 24.10 1.80
CA ALA A 44 15.55 23.34 1.95
C ALA A 44 16.49 24.08 2.90
N CYS A 45 17.08 23.33 3.84
CA CYS A 45 18.10 23.78 4.77
C CYS A 45 19.26 22.80 4.80
N SER A 46 20.45 23.27 5.16
CA SER A 46 21.62 22.43 5.36
C SER A 46 22.35 22.77 6.66
N GLY A 47 23.05 21.77 7.19
CA GLY A 47 23.97 21.86 8.32
C GLY A 47 25.26 21.13 8.00
N ALA A 48 26.35 21.42 8.71
CA ALA A 48 27.62 20.75 8.53
C ALA A 48 27.51 19.24 8.81
N ALA A 49 28.33 18.44 8.12
CA ALA A 49 28.45 17.02 8.37
C ALA A 49 28.88 16.76 9.83
N LYS A 50 28.37 15.67 10.44
CA LYS A 50 28.82 15.24 11.77
C LYS A 50 30.17 14.53 11.66
N PRO A 51 31.03 14.62 12.70
CA PRO A 51 32.25 13.84 12.74
C PRO A 51 31.98 12.34 12.50
N GLY A 52 32.77 11.70 11.63
CA GLY A 52 32.61 10.29 11.29
C GLY A 52 31.41 9.95 10.38
N GLN A 53 30.77 10.94 9.77
CA GLN A 53 29.65 10.74 8.84
C GLN A 53 30.17 10.11 7.54
N ASP A 54 29.70 8.91 7.19
CA ASP A 54 30.12 8.10 6.04
C ASP A 54 29.05 7.95 4.94
N PHE A 55 27.97 8.72 5.03
CA PHE A 55 26.90 8.74 4.03
C PHE A 55 26.24 10.12 3.94
N PHE A 56 25.53 10.38 2.86
CA PHE A 56 24.73 11.60 2.68
C PHE A 56 23.43 11.57 3.48
N PRO A 57 23.28 12.36 4.57
CA PRO A 57 22.11 12.36 5.43
C PRO A 57 21.01 13.29 4.91
N LEU A 58 20.45 12.97 3.74
CA LEU A 58 19.28 13.67 3.22
C LEU A 58 18.03 13.24 4.00
N GLN A 59 17.31 14.21 4.55
CA GLN A 59 16.02 14.02 5.18
C GLN A 59 14.96 14.81 4.39
N VAL A 60 13.95 14.11 3.89
CA VAL A 60 12.78 14.72 3.27
C VAL A 60 11.56 14.47 4.16
N ASP A 61 10.86 15.54 4.52
CA ASP A 61 9.64 15.50 5.30
C ASP A 61 8.51 16.21 4.56
N TYR A 62 7.31 15.64 4.63
CA TYR A 62 6.09 16.23 4.09
C TYR A 62 4.97 16.13 5.11
N ARG A 63 4.18 17.18 5.24
CA ARG A 63 3.08 17.24 6.20
C ARG A 63 1.81 17.81 5.57
N GLU A 64 0.69 17.15 5.85
CA GLU A 64 -0.65 17.62 5.57
C GLU A 64 -1.32 18.01 6.89
N LYS A 65 -1.88 19.23 6.96
CA LYS A 65 -2.63 19.69 8.14
C LYS A 65 -4.06 19.95 7.77
N TYR A 66 -4.99 19.64 8.67
CA TYR A 66 -6.41 19.90 8.46
C TYR A 66 -6.74 21.39 8.21
N SER A 67 -5.89 22.30 8.73
CA SER A 67 -5.98 23.73 8.46
C SER A 67 -5.85 24.10 6.98
N ALA A 68 -5.19 23.26 6.15
CA ALA A 68 -5.08 23.46 4.71
C ALA A 68 -6.45 23.37 4.00
N ALA A 69 -7.39 22.65 4.58
CA ALA A 69 -8.78 22.56 4.11
C ALA A 69 -9.77 23.33 5.01
N GLY A 70 -9.29 24.25 5.88
CA GLY A 70 -10.13 25.01 6.80
C GLY A 70 -10.83 24.17 7.88
N ARG A 71 -10.26 23.02 8.26
CA ARG A 71 -10.87 22.06 9.19
C ARG A 71 -10.03 21.85 10.45
N PHE A 72 -10.68 21.29 11.47
CA PHE A 72 -10.01 20.82 12.68
C PHE A 72 -9.68 19.32 12.58
N PRO A 73 -8.53 18.87 13.13
CA PRO A 73 -8.25 17.46 13.25
C PRO A 73 -9.31 16.72 14.09
N GLY A 74 -9.57 15.48 13.76
CA GLY A 74 -10.36 14.56 14.57
C GLY A 74 -9.73 14.28 15.94
N GLY A 75 -10.32 13.36 16.70
CA GLY A 75 -9.82 12.95 18.00
C GLY A 75 -9.97 14.01 19.11
N TYR A 76 -9.55 13.65 20.32
CA TYR A 76 -9.70 14.48 21.54
C TYR A 76 -8.74 15.67 21.58
N ILE A 77 -7.46 15.46 21.20
CA ILE A 77 -6.39 16.49 21.34
C ILE A 77 -6.52 17.61 20.31
N LYS A 78 -7.27 17.39 19.19
CA LYS A 78 -7.44 18.36 18.11
C LYS A 78 -6.11 18.86 17.51
N ARG A 79 -5.14 17.96 17.39
CA ARG A 79 -3.82 18.23 16.83
C ARG A 79 -3.36 17.02 16.00
N GLU A 80 -2.69 17.28 14.87
CA GLU A 80 -2.05 16.24 14.06
C GLU A 80 -0.95 15.57 14.86
N GLY A 81 -0.90 14.23 14.76
CA GLY A 81 0.05 13.38 15.48
C GLY A 81 1.27 12.99 14.62
N ARG A 82 1.57 11.69 14.60
CA ARG A 82 2.61 11.10 13.75
C ARG A 82 2.24 11.25 12.27
N PRO A 83 3.23 11.28 11.35
CA PRO A 83 2.95 11.24 9.93
C PRO A 83 2.08 10.05 9.56
N SER A 84 1.11 10.27 8.67
CA SER A 84 0.31 9.21 8.06
C SER A 84 1.14 8.43 7.04
N ASP A 85 0.68 7.23 6.65
CA ASP A 85 1.34 6.44 5.60
C ASP A 85 1.43 7.23 4.29
N LYS A 86 0.38 8.00 3.92
CA LYS A 86 0.40 8.90 2.76
C LYS A 86 1.55 9.91 2.85
N GLU A 87 1.69 10.61 3.97
CA GLU A 87 2.77 11.59 4.17
C GLU A 87 4.16 10.92 4.07
N ILE A 88 4.32 9.72 4.64
CA ILE A 88 5.57 8.94 4.57
C ILE A 88 5.89 8.52 3.13
N LEU A 89 4.89 8.08 2.36
CA LEU A 89 5.07 7.70 0.96
C LEU A 89 5.49 8.90 0.10
N ILE A 90 4.88 10.07 0.33
CA ILE A 90 5.26 11.32 -0.35
C ILE A 90 6.69 11.72 -0.01
N CYS A 91 7.11 11.61 1.26
CA CYS A 91 8.51 11.83 1.62
C CYS A 91 9.46 10.94 0.82
N ARG A 92 9.13 9.66 0.65
CA ARG A 92 9.94 8.70 -0.11
C ARG A 92 9.96 8.99 -1.61
N MET A 93 8.81 9.37 -2.18
CA MET A 93 8.71 9.77 -3.60
C MET A 93 9.56 11.01 -3.91
N ALA A 94 9.69 11.94 -2.97
CA ALA A 94 10.52 13.12 -3.13
C ALA A 94 12.02 12.87 -2.86
N ASP A 95 12.37 12.03 -1.85
CA ASP A 95 13.76 11.70 -1.51
C ASP A 95 14.48 11.00 -2.66
N ARG A 96 13.86 9.99 -3.26
CA ARG A 96 14.49 9.11 -4.24
C ARG A 96 15.04 9.81 -5.49
N PRO A 97 14.30 10.71 -6.17
CA PRO A 97 14.82 11.40 -7.34
C PRO A 97 15.77 12.55 -7.01
N ILE A 98 15.80 13.05 -5.78
CA ILE A 98 16.68 14.15 -5.35
C ILE A 98 18.05 13.63 -4.95
N ARG A 99 18.11 12.52 -4.22
CA ARG A 99 19.34 11.97 -3.64
C ARG A 99 20.49 11.75 -4.64
N PRO A 100 20.27 11.12 -5.80
CA PRO A 100 21.34 10.86 -6.78
C PRO A 100 21.84 12.12 -7.51
N LEU A 101 21.26 13.28 -7.26
CA LEU A 101 21.64 14.55 -7.85
C LEU A 101 22.53 15.42 -6.94
N PHE A 102 23.01 14.87 -5.82
CA PHE A 102 24.09 15.46 -5.04
C PHE A 102 25.43 14.82 -5.41
N PRO A 103 26.54 15.58 -5.33
CA PRO A 103 27.87 15.05 -5.66
C PRO A 103 28.25 13.87 -4.74
N GLU A 104 28.99 12.91 -5.29
CA GLU A 104 29.59 11.86 -4.50
C GLU A 104 30.55 12.45 -3.45
N GLY A 105 30.51 11.92 -2.23
CA GLY A 105 31.33 12.44 -1.11
C GLY A 105 30.77 13.68 -0.42
N PHE A 106 29.63 14.20 -0.85
CA PHE A 106 28.92 15.27 -0.14
C PHE A 106 28.16 14.71 1.05
N PHE A 107 28.57 15.05 2.28
CA PHE A 107 28.00 14.48 3.51
C PHE A 107 27.41 15.52 4.48
N ASP A 108 27.30 16.77 4.08
CA ASP A 108 26.53 17.76 4.85
C ASP A 108 25.09 17.31 5.03
N GLU A 109 24.53 17.62 6.22
CA GLU A 109 23.11 17.35 6.48
C GLU A 109 22.23 18.23 5.59
N VAL A 110 21.30 17.63 4.87
CA VAL A 110 20.30 18.35 4.08
C VAL A 110 18.91 17.93 4.51
N GLN A 111 18.08 18.91 4.84
CA GLN A 111 16.66 18.69 5.12
C GLN A 111 15.79 19.47 4.13
N VAL A 112 14.85 18.77 3.53
CA VAL A 112 13.80 19.35 2.68
C VAL A 112 12.45 19.12 3.34
N CYS A 113 11.74 20.22 3.66
CA CYS A 113 10.42 20.17 4.30
C CYS A 113 9.35 20.62 3.32
N GLY A 114 8.37 19.75 3.05
CA GLY A 114 7.13 20.04 2.33
C GLY A 114 5.97 20.27 3.31
N LEU A 115 5.16 21.29 3.07
CA LEU A 115 3.97 21.59 3.86
C LEU A 115 2.80 21.95 2.96
N LEU A 116 1.73 21.17 3.01
CA LEU A 116 0.48 21.50 2.35
C LEU A 116 -0.17 22.69 3.06
N LEU A 117 -0.26 23.84 2.36
CA LEU A 117 -0.80 25.08 2.89
C LEU A 117 -2.28 25.28 2.55
N ALA A 118 -2.71 24.80 1.38
CA ALA A 118 -4.11 24.81 0.95
C ALA A 118 -4.40 23.54 0.14
N ALA A 119 -5.61 22.98 0.30
CA ALA A 119 -6.10 21.80 -0.40
C ALA A 119 -7.50 22.06 -0.95
N ASP A 120 -7.67 21.99 -2.27
CA ASP A 120 -8.95 22.20 -2.95
C ASP A 120 -9.82 20.93 -3.04
N GLY A 121 -9.27 19.76 -2.69
CA GLY A 121 -9.96 18.48 -2.81
C GLY A 121 -10.01 17.93 -4.25
N ILE A 122 -9.45 18.64 -5.21
CA ILE A 122 -9.44 18.30 -6.64
C ILE A 122 -8.05 17.82 -7.05
N ASN A 123 -7.01 18.58 -6.67
CA ASN A 123 -5.62 18.34 -7.02
C ASN A 123 -4.85 17.80 -5.81
N ASP A 124 -4.01 16.76 -5.99
CA ASP A 124 -3.17 16.26 -4.91
C ASP A 124 -1.91 17.14 -4.73
N GLY A 125 -1.43 17.24 -3.49
CA GLY A 125 -0.24 18.03 -3.15
C GLY A 125 1.08 17.27 -3.30
N ASP A 126 1.07 15.97 -3.56
CA ASP A 126 2.25 15.10 -3.56
C ASP A 126 3.27 15.46 -4.65
N VAL A 127 2.87 15.45 -5.93
CA VAL A 127 3.75 15.82 -7.04
C VAL A 127 4.14 17.30 -7.00
N LEU A 128 3.28 18.16 -6.45
CA LEU A 128 3.62 19.57 -6.19
C LEU A 128 4.71 19.70 -5.14
N SER A 129 4.70 18.83 -4.11
CA SER A 129 5.77 18.76 -3.10
C SER A 129 7.10 18.32 -3.72
N MET A 130 7.08 17.32 -4.60
CA MET A 130 8.29 16.85 -5.30
C MET A 130 8.89 17.95 -6.19
N LEU A 131 8.05 18.61 -6.98
CA LEU A 131 8.47 19.72 -7.84
C LEU A 131 8.97 20.92 -7.01
N GLY A 132 8.27 21.24 -5.92
CA GLY A 132 8.66 22.29 -4.99
C GLY A 132 9.99 22.00 -4.26
N ALA A 133 10.24 20.74 -3.90
CA ALA A 133 11.50 20.30 -3.29
C ALA A 133 12.68 20.51 -4.27
N SER A 134 12.52 20.08 -5.53
CA SER A 134 13.51 20.35 -6.58
C SER A 134 13.76 21.85 -6.76
N CYS A 135 12.69 22.63 -6.88
CA CYS A 135 12.78 24.07 -7.07
C CYS A 135 13.45 24.77 -5.87
N ALA A 136 13.13 24.38 -4.63
CA ALA A 136 13.77 24.93 -3.43
C ALA A 136 15.28 24.64 -3.41
N LEU A 137 15.69 23.43 -3.80
CA LEU A 137 17.10 23.04 -3.91
C LEU A 137 17.80 23.79 -5.05
N CYS A 138 17.16 23.98 -6.20
CA CYS A 138 17.70 24.77 -7.30
C CYS A 138 17.94 26.23 -6.89
N LEU A 139 17.01 26.82 -6.14
CA LEU A 139 17.11 28.20 -5.64
C LEU A 139 18.12 28.38 -4.51
N SER A 140 18.51 27.31 -3.82
CA SER A 140 19.47 27.31 -2.72
C SER A 140 20.93 27.43 -3.19
N ASP A 141 21.82 27.62 -2.25
CA ASP A 141 23.28 27.58 -2.46
C ASP A 141 23.87 26.16 -2.37
N LEU A 142 23.03 25.12 -2.19
CA LEU A 142 23.46 23.72 -2.09
C LEU A 142 23.90 23.15 -3.44
N PRO A 143 24.83 22.16 -3.48
CA PRO A 143 25.41 21.61 -4.70
C PRO A 143 24.46 20.59 -5.39
N PHE A 144 23.20 20.94 -5.52
CA PHE A 144 22.18 20.13 -6.19
C PHE A 144 22.28 20.24 -7.70
N GLN A 145 22.37 19.12 -8.41
CA GLN A 145 22.56 19.01 -9.87
C GLN A 145 21.25 18.84 -10.66
N GLY A 146 20.13 19.28 -10.08
CA GLY A 146 18.84 19.37 -10.79
C GLY A 146 18.78 20.55 -11.76
N PRO A 147 17.59 20.91 -12.27
CA PRO A 147 16.26 20.55 -11.71
C PRO A 147 15.71 19.20 -12.17
N ILE A 148 14.76 18.66 -11.37
CA ILE A 148 13.87 17.59 -11.81
C ILE A 148 12.45 18.13 -12.01
N GLY A 149 11.74 17.60 -13.01
CA GLY A 149 10.30 17.73 -13.09
C GLY A 149 9.65 16.50 -12.48
N ALA A 150 8.46 16.68 -11.89
CA ALA A 150 7.66 15.60 -11.31
C ALA A 150 6.17 15.81 -11.59
N LEU A 151 5.50 14.75 -12.05
CA LEU A 151 4.07 14.77 -12.31
C LEU A 151 3.46 13.38 -12.14
N ARG A 152 2.13 13.33 -12.00
CA ARG A 152 1.34 12.11 -12.11
C ARG A 152 0.79 11.99 -13.52
N VAL A 153 0.78 10.78 -14.07
CA VAL A 153 0.12 10.47 -15.34
C VAL A 153 -0.96 9.43 -15.09
N GLY A 154 -2.17 9.74 -15.55
CA GLY A 154 -3.28 8.80 -15.67
C GLY A 154 -3.51 8.41 -17.12
N MET A 155 -4.26 7.32 -17.35
CA MET A 155 -4.73 6.93 -18.67
C MET A 155 -6.23 6.64 -18.62
N ILE A 156 -7.02 7.41 -19.40
CA ILE A 156 -8.47 7.27 -19.49
C ILE A 156 -8.83 7.07 -20.97
N ASN A 157 -9.53 5.99 -21.29
CA ASN A 157 -9.91 5.64 -22.66
C ASN A 157 -8.73 5.63 -23.66
N GLY A 158 -7.53 5.25 -23.18
CA GLY A 158 -6.32 5.19 -24.00
C GLY A 158 -5.58 6.52 -24.16
N GLU A 159 -6.06 7.62 -23.57
CA GLU A 159 -5.42 8.93 -23.60
C GLU A 159 -4.68 9.22 -22.27
N TYR A 160 -3.44 9.71 -22.36
CA TYR A 160 -2.65 10.09 -21.19
C TYR A 160 -3.03 11.49 -20.69
N ILE A 161 -3.16 11.63 -19.38
CA ILE A 161 -3.54 12.87 -18.71
C ILE A 161 -2.48 13.24 -17.67
N ALA A 162 -1.93 14.44 -17.75
CA ALA A 162 -1.00 14.98 -16.75
C ALA A 162 -1.76 15.49 -15.53
N ASN A 163 -1.27 15.18 -14.34
CA ASN A 163 -1.86 15.52 -13.05
C ASN A 163 -3.39 15.40 -13.07
N PRO A 164 -3.92 14.19 -13.28
CA PRO A 164 -5.37 13.97 -13.25
C PRO A 164 -5.94 14.42 -11.91
N THR A 165 -7.16 14.94 -11.93
CA THR A 165 -7.92 15.23 -10.72
C THR A 165 -8.27 13.94 -9.98
N ASN A 166 -8.68 14.04 -8.71
CA ASN A 166 -9.09 12.87 -7.94
C ASN A 166 -10.21 12.08 -8.65
N GLU A 167 -11.20 12.76 -9.25
CA GLU A 167 -12.28 12.13 -10.01
C GLU A 167 -11.77 11.45 -11.31
N GLU A 168 -10.80 12.07 -12.00
CA GLU A 168 -10.17 11.49 -13.19
C GLU A 168 -9.36 10.23 -12.83
N MET A 169 -8.66 10.24 -11.66
CA MET A 169 -7.89 9.09 -11.19
C MET A 169 -8.73 7.85 -10.91
N GLU A 170 -9.94 7.99 -10.38
CA GLU A 170 -10.84 6.86 -10.16
C GLU A 170 -11.15 6.10 -11.48
N LYS A 171 -11.20 6.82 -12.59
CA LYS A 171 -11.49 6.28 -13.93
C LYS A 171 -10.23 5.79 -14.66
N SER A 172 -9.06 6.12 -14.14
CA SER A 172 -7.78 5.80 -14.77
C SER A 172 -7.45 4.31 -14.72
N SER A 173 -6.81 3.80 -15.77
CA SER A 173 -6.25 2.45 -15.83
C SER A 173 -4.77 2.40 -15.44
N ILE A 174 -4.07 3.54 -15.41
CA ILE A 174 -2.69 3.69 -14.98
C ILE A 174 -2.62 4.82 -13.97
N GLU A 175 -1.89 4.63 -12.89
CA GLU A 175 -1.40 5.66 -12.01
C GLU A 175 0.12 5.61 -12.02
N LEU A 176 0.76 6.55 -12.70
CA LEU A 176 2.22 6.68 -12.80
C LEU A 176 2.65 7.99 -12.15
N VAL A 177 3.40 7.94 -11.07
CA VAL A 177 4.21 9.08 -10.60
C VAL A 177 5.57 8.99 -11.28
N TYR A 178 5.93 10.05 -11.98
CA TYR A 178 7.16 10.15 -12.77
C TYR A 178 8.00 11.33 -12.29
N ALA A 179 9.29 11.11 -12.08
CA ALA A 179 10.25 12.17 -11.86
C ALA A 179 11.48 11.98 -12.77
N GLY A 180 11.95 13.05 -13.39
CA GLY A 180 13.06 12.97 -14.32
C GLY A 180 13.77 14.30 -14.57
N LEU A 181 14.92 14.22 -15.23
CA LEU A 181 15.62 15.29 -15.93
C LEU A 181 15.01 15.45 -17.33
N PRO A 182 15.39 16.50 -18.10
CA PRO A 182 14.82 16.75 -19.42
C PRO A 182 14.86 15.55 -20.38
N ASP A 183 15.89 14.71 -20.30
CA ASP A 183 16.09 13.58 -21.22
C ASP A 183 16.25 12.22 -20.53
N LYS A 184 16.06 12.16 -19.20
CA LYS A 184 16.29 10.95 -18.39
C LYS A 184 15.21 10.78 -17.34
N VAL A 185 14.79 9.54 -17.13
CA VAL A 185 13.98 9.17 -15.98
C VAL A 185 14.86 8.91 -14.78
N ILE A 186 14.44 9.36 -13.59
CA ILE A 186 15.14 9.10 -12.32
C ILE A 186 14.31 8.20 -11.43
N MET A 187 13.01 8.42 -11.36
CA MET A 187 12.12 7.66 -10.49
C MET A 187 10.77 7.50 -11.17
N ILE A 188 10.25 6.29 -11.10
CA ILE A 188 8.83 6.01 -11.33
C ILE A 188 8.28 5.17 -10.19
N GLU A 189 7.01 5.38 -9.91
CA GLU A 189 6.26 4.58 -8.96
C GLU A 189 4.78 4.60 -9.36
N GLY A 190 4.11 3.45 -9.27
CA GLY A 190 2.70 3.43 -9.63
C GLY A 190 2.04 2.06 -9.59
N GLU A 191 0.78 2.08 -10.02
CA GLU A 191 -0.07 0.91 -10.18
C GLU A 191 -0.81 0.97 -11.52
N ALA A 192 -1.29 -0.18 -11.99
CA ALA A 192 -2.08 -0.24 -13.21
C ALA A 192 -3.06 -1.41 -13.19
N LYS A 193 -4.15 -1.27 -13.93
CA LYS A 193 -5.16 -2.31 -14.13
C LYS A 193 -4.75 -3.22 -15.30
N GLU A 194 -3.62 -3.94 -15.12
CA GLU A 194 -3.02 -4.84 -16.11
C GLU A 194 -2.65 -4.14 -17.42
N CYS A 195 -1.96 -2.99 -17.34
CA CYS A 195 -1.48 -2.32 -18.55
C CYS A 195 -0.35 -3.10 -19.23
N SER A 196 -0.21 -2.92 -20.54
CA SER A 196 0.91 -3.45 -21.31
C SER A 196 2.20 -2.66 -21.03
N GLU A 197 3.35 -3.28 -21.31
CA GLU A 197 4.66 -2.62 -21.25
C GLU A 197 4.71 -1.41 -22.21
N ALA A 198 4.06 -1.47 -23.35
CA ALA A 198 3.99 -0.37 -24.32
C ALA A 198 3.16 0.82 -23.81
N GLU A 199 2.05 0.57 -23.12
CA GLU A 199 1.25 1.64 -22.50
C GLU A 199 2.02 2.32 -21.37
N LEU A 200 2.75 1.57 -20.54
CA LEU A 200 3.58 2.17 -19.50
C LEU A 200 4.75 2.98 -20.10
N GLU A 201 5.39 2.46 -21.14
CA GLU A 201 6.43 3.20 -21.88
C GLU A 201 5.86 4.49 -22.49
N GLY A 202 4.69 4.43 -23.11
CA GLY A 202 3.99 5.60 -23.65
C GLY A 202 3.68 6.64 -22.59
N ALA A 203 3.24 6.22 -21.39
CA ALA A 203 3.01 7.11 -20.26
C ALA A 203 4.29 7.80 -19.79
N MET A 204 5.43 7.08 -19.73
CA MET A 204 6.73 7.66 -19.39
C MET A 204 7.20 8.68 -20.42
N ARG A 205 7.07 8.39 -21.72
CA ARG A 205 7.43 9.32 -22.80
C ARG A 205 6.56 10.58 -22.76
N PHE A 206 5.25 10.42 -22.57
CA PHE A 206 4.34 11.55 -22.35
C PHE A 206 4.75 12.40 -21.16
N ALA A 207 5.07 11.77 -20.01
CA ALA A 207 5.53 12.47 -18.83
C ALA A 207 6.82 13.27 -19.09
N ASN A 208 7.77 12.67 -19.79
CA ASN A 208 9.08 13.29 -20.03
C ASN A 208 9.00 14.58 -20.86
N GLU A 209 8.08 14.67 -21.83
CA GLU A 209 7.85 15.90 -22.61
C GLU A 209 7.33 17.05 -21.72
N ILE A 210 6.59 16.74 -20.66
CA ILE A 210 6.10 17.73 -19.71
C ILE A 210 7.21 18.11 -18.72
N VAL A 211 7.99 17.13 -18.28
CA VAL A 211 9.16 17.34 -17.40
C VAL A 211 10.14 18.35 -18.00
N LYS A 212 10.39 18.32 -19.31
CA LYS A 212 11.22 19.32 -20.00
C LYS A 212 10.76 20.76 -19.73
N LYS A 213 9.44 20.99 -19.80
CA LYS A 213 8.83 22.30 -19.52
C LYS A 213 8.97 22.69 -18.06
N MET A 214 8.76 21.72 -17.14
CA MET A 214 8.90 21.96 -15.70
C MET A 214 10.34 22.29 -15.32
N CYS A 215 11.32 21.62 -15.91
CA CYS A 215 12.75 21.92 -15.70
C CYS A 215 13.10 23.31 -16.22
N ALA A 216 12.65 23.67 -17.42
CA ALA A 216 12.88 25.01 -18.00
C ALA A 216 12.29 26.13 -17.12
N ALA A 217 11.08 25.94 -16.57
CA ALA A 217 10.46 26.89 -15.67
C ALA A 217 11.24 27.08 -14.36
N GLN A 218 11.82 25.99 -13.81
CA GLN A 218 12.69 26.08 -12.63
C GLN A 218 14.00 26.80 -12.92
N VAL A 219 14.63 26.58 -14.09
CA VAL A 219 15.82 27.31 -14.53
C VAL A 219 15.50 28.81 -14.64
N GLU A 220 14.38 29.17 -15.28
CA GLU A 220 13.94 30.57 -15.37
C GLU A 220 13.76 31.22 -13.98
N LEU A 221 13.17 30.49 -13.02
CA LEU A 221 13.00 31.01 -11.67
C LEU A 221 14.34 31.10 -10.92
N MET A 222 15.25 30.16 -11.14
CA MET A 222 16.61 30.18 -10.58
C MET A 222 17.39 31.39 -11.09
N GLU A 223 17.30 31.74 -12.37
CA GLU A 223 17.94 32.93 -12.95
C GLU A 223 17.40 34.23 -12.33
N LYS A 224 16.09 34.26 -12.00
CA LYS A 224 15.46 35.46 -11.39
C LYS A 224 15.75 35.62 -9.90
N ALA A 225 15.91 34.54 -9.15
CA ALA A 225 15.92 34.60 -7.69
C ALA A 225 16.84 33.57 -7.00
N GLY A 226 17.56 32.76 -7.74
CA GLY A 226 18.46 31.76 -7.20
C GLY A 226 19.70 32.34 -6.50
N ARG A 227 20.30 31.57 -5.61
CA ARG A 227 21.59 31.85 -5.00
C ARG A 227 22.72 31.17 -5.79
N PRO A 228 23.93 31.75 -5.87
CA PRO A 228 25.10 31.06 -6.39
C PRO A 228 25.34 29.76 -5.59
N LYS A 229 25.67 28.67 -6.28
CA LYS A 229 26.03 27.42 -5.63
C LYS A 229 27.37 27.56 -4.91
N LYS A 230 27.46 26.98 -3.72
CA LYS A 230 28.72 26.85 -2.97
C LYS A 230 29.52 25.68 -3.52
N ASP A 231 30.84 25.80 -3.49
CA ASP A 231 31.72 24.66 -3.70
C ASP A 231 31.60 23.74 -2.47
N PRO A 232 31.19 22.48 -2.66
CA PRO A 232 31.03 21.56 -1.54
C PRO A 232 32.38 21.03 -1.05
N GLU A 233 32.49 20.82 0.25
CA GLU A 233 33.53 19.96 0.80
C GLU A 233 33.18 18.51 0.48
N LEU A 234 34.05 17.80 -0.23
CA LEU A 234 33.81 16.41 -0.62
C LEU A 234 34.78 15.48 0.11
N HIS A 235 34.20 14.51 0.78
CA HIS A 235 34.95 13.44 1.45
C HIS A 235 35.28 12.34 0.43
N ILE A 236 36.43 12.47 -0.25
CA ILE A 236 36.88 11.51 -1.27
C ILE A 236 38.11 10.77 -0.75
N VAL A 237 38.17 9.46 -1.00
CA VAL A 237 39.31 8.63 -0.64
C VAL A 237 40.57 9.17 -1.33
N PRO A 238 41.65 9.50 -0.58
CA PRO A 238 42.90 9.94 -1.17
C PRO A 238 43.51 8.91 -2.15
N GLU A 239 44.11 9.37 -3.23
CA GLU A 239 44.65 8.50 -4.29
C GLU A 239 45.72 7.53 -3.78
N ASP A 240 46.61 8.00 -2.89
CA ASP A 240 47.62 7.14 -2.28
C ASP A 240 47.04 6.06 -1.39
N MET A 241 45.97 6.35 -0.60
CA MET A 241 45.25 5.36 0.18
C MET A 241 44.57 4.35 -0.74
N ALA A 242 43.91 4.79 -1.80
CA ALA A 242 43.26 3.88 -2.75
C ALA A 242 44.28 2.94 -3.43
N ALA A 243 45.47 3.46 -3.78
CA ALA A 243 46.56 2.66 -4.36
C ALA A 243 47.13 1.65 -3.36
N ALA A 244 47.36 2.07 -2.11
CA ALA A 244 47.83 1.21 -1.03
C ALA A 244 46.84 0.08 -0.72
N LEU A 245 45.54 0.38 -0.59
CA LEU A 245 44.48 -0.60 -0.41
C LEU A 245 44.48 -1.64 -1.54
N LYS A 246 44.53 -1.18 -2.80
CA LYS A 246 44.59 -2.08 -3.95
C LYS A 246 45.80 -2.99 -3.91
N SER A 247 46.98 -2.46 -3.48
CA SER A 247 48.23 -3.25 -3.38
C SER A 247 48.15 -4.32 -2.30
N VAL A 248 47.58 -4.01 -1.13
CA VAL A 248 47.49 -4.93 0.02
C VAL A 248 46.44 -6.01 -0.20
N THR A 249 45.29 -5.65 -0.79
CA THR A 249 44.18 -6.59 -0.97
C THR A 249 44.36 -7.49 -2.19
N GLY A 250 44.90 -6.96 -3.30
CA GLY A 250 45.25 -7.69 -4.51
C GLY A 250 44.20 -8.70 -5.00
N GLU A 251 44.68 -9.85 -5.54
CA GLU A 251 43.82 -10.93 -6.05
C GLU A 251 42.95 -11.62 -4.97
N LYS A 252 43.32 -11.50 -3.68
CA LYS A 252 42.51 -12.04 -2.59
C LYS A 252 41.12 -11.44 -2.58
N LEU A 253 41.04 -10.10 -2.75
CA LEU A 253 39.77 -9.37 -2.76
C LEU A 253 38.94 -9.73 -3.98
N GLU A 254 39.55 -9.87 -5.15
CA GLU A 254 38.84 -10.29 -6.37
C GLU A 254 38.17 -11.66 -6.19
N ASN A 255 38.91 -12.62 -5.62
CA ASN A 255 38.39 -13.94 -5.34
C ASN A 255 37.30 -13.93 -4.29
N ALA A 256 37.43 -13.16 -3.21
CA ALA A 256 36.45 -13.05 -2.15
C ALA A 256 35.11 -12.45 -2.64
N CYS A 257 35.16 -11.42 -3.50
CA CYS A 257 33.97 -10.79 -4.07
C CYS A 257 33.05 -11.78 -4.85
N LEU A 258 33.62 -12.85 -5.38
CA LEU A 258 32.96 -13.81 -6.24
C LEU A 258 32.65 -15.15 -5.54
N ILE A 259 32.79 -15.23 -4.22
CA ILE A 259 32.40 -16.43 -3.44
C ILE A 259 30.89 -16.59 -3.48
N PRO A 260 30.36 -17.73 -3.96
CA PRO A 260 28.93 -18.00 -3.89
C PRO A 260 28.42 -18.06 -2.42
N GLY A 261 27.25 -17.53 -2.17
CA GLY A 261 26.66 -17.49 -0.83
C GLY A 261 26.99 -16.20 -0.05
N LYS A 262 25.97 -15.57 0.50
CA LYS A 262 26.07 -14.27 1.19
C LYS A 262 27.00 -14.33 2.39
N GLU A 263 26.79 -15.29 3.29
CA GLU A 263 27.52 -15.38 4.57
C GLU A 263 29.02 -15.66 4.37
N ALA A 264 29.37 -16.63 3.51
CA ALA A 264 30.76 -16.95 3.22
C ALA A 264 31.51 -15.79 2.55
N ARG A 265 30.86 -15.09 1.62
CA ARG A 265 31.41 -13.90 0.97
C ARG A 265 31.64 -12.76 1.97
N MET A 266 30.66 -12.43 2.80
CA MET A 266 30.78 -11.38 3.82
C MET A 266 31.95 -11.67 4.77
N LYS A 267 32.03 -12.90 5.29
CA LYS A 267 33.13 -13.30 6.18
C LYS A 267 34.50 -13.14 5.54
N ALA A 268 34.67 -13.55 4.28
CA ALA A 268 35.91 -13.40 3.56
C ALA A 268 36.28 -11.93 3.33
N LEU A 269 35.30 -11.07 3.03
CA LEU A 269 35.51 -9.63 2.88
C LEU A 269 35.92 -8.98 4.20
N ASP A 270 35.26 -9.34 5.33
CA ASP A 270 35.59 -8.83 6.66
C ASP A 270 37.02 -9.20 7.08
N GLU A 271 37.44 -10.45 6.82
CA GLU A 271 38.81 -10.93 7.10
C GLU A 271 39.85 -10.13 6.29
N ILE A 272 39.62 -9.90 5.00
CA ILE A 272 40.54 -9.11 4.14
C ILE A 272 40.57 -7.64 4.55
N GLN A 273 39.42 -7.08 4.96
CA GLN A 273 39.38 -5.70 5.47
C GLN A 273 40.19 -5.56 6.75
N ALA A 274 40.08 -6.52 7.68
CA ALA A 274 40.88 -6.54 8.90
C ALA A 274 42.37 -6.64 8.61
N GLU A 275 42.80 -7.53 7.67
CA GLU A 275 44.19 -7.61 7.20
C GLU A 275 44.70 -6.27 6.63
N ALA A 276 43.85 -5.56 5.85
CA ALA A 276 44.20 -4.28 5.28
C ALA A 276 44.36 -3.17 6.35
N VAL A 277 43.51 -3.17 7.39
CA VAL A 277 43.67 -2.27 8.56
C VAL A 277 45.01 -2.46 9.20
N GLU A 278 45.38 -3.70 9.56
CA GLU A 278 46.67 -4.01 10.22
C GLU A 278 47.88 -3.60 9.37
N ALA A 279 47.81 -3.85 8.05
CA ALA A 279 48.93 -3.56 7.15
C ALA A 279 49.16 -2.05 6.91
N LEU A 280 48.09 -1.26 6.96
CA LEU A 280 48.17 0.18 6.59
C LEU A 280 48.17 1.10 7.82
N LYS A 281 47.81 0.60 9.00
CA LYS A 281 47.61 1.39 10.21
C LYS A 281 48.83 2.25 10.55
N ALA A 282 50.04 1.68 10.60
CA ALA A 282 51.24 2.36 11.06
C ALA A 282 51.59 3.58 10.23
N GLU A 283 51.40 3.51 8.88
CA GLU A 283 51.75 4.58 7.97
C GLU A 283 50.64 5.62 7.84
N TYR A 284 49.40 5.18 7.69
CA TYR A 284 48.30 6.07 7.32
C TYR A 284 47.57 6.69 8.51
N GLU A 285 47.61 6.06 9.70
CA GLU A 285 47.15 6.67 10.94
C GLU A 285 48.04 7.85 11.36
N GLU A 286 49.38 7.76 11.18
CA GLU A 286 50.28 8.87 11.40
C GLU A 286 50.01 10.04 10.42
N LYS A 287 49.60 9.70 9.18
CA LYS A 287 49.38 10.69 8.12
C LYS A 287 48.02 11.41 8.21
N TYR A 288 46.92 10.69 8.51
CA TYR A 288 45.58 11.23 8.46
C TYR A 288 44.91 11.36 9.86
N GLY A 289 45.44 10.72 10.89
CA GLY A 289 44.78 10.54 12.18
C GLY A 289 43.92 9.29 12.17
N GLU A 290 43.59 8.77 13.37
CA GLU A 290 42.89 7.50 13.54
C GLU A 290 41.47 7.51 12.91
N GLU A 291 40.69 8.58 13.14
CA GLU A 291 39.30 8.69 12.66
C GLU A 291 39.26 8.76 11.10
N ASP A 292 40.05 9.63 10.49
CA ASP A 292 40.10 9.80 9.04
C ASP A 292 40.72 8.57 8.34
N PHE A 293 41.72 7.93 8.96
CA PHE A 293 42.30 6.69 8.45
C PHE A 293 41.23 5.59 8.35
N MET A 294 40.50 5.32 9.41
CA MET A 294 39.46 4.28 9.43
C MET A 294 38.32 4.61 8.47
N PHE A 295 37.97 5.88 8.38
CA PHE A 295 36.95 6.36 7.44
C PHE A 295 37.35 6.14 5.98
N PHE A 296 38.53 6.60 5.56
CA PHE A 296 39.02 6.45 4.20
C PHE A 296 39.31 4.99 3.83
N LEU A 297 39.78 4.18 4.78
CA LEU A 297 40.00 2.76 4.57
C LEU A 297 38.69 2.04 4.26
N LYS A 298 37.67 2.24 5.11
CA LYS A 298 36.35 1.60 4.93
C LYS A 298 35.73 2.01 3.59
N MET A 299 35.70 3.31 3.28
CA MET A 299 35.16 3.85 2.04
C MET A 299 35.94 3.37 0.81
N GLY A 300 37.28 3.35 0.88
CA GLY A 300 38.14 2.88 -0.20
C GLY A 300 37.99 1.38 -0.44
N PHE A 301 37.86 0.59 0.61
CA PHE A 301 37.61 -0.83 0.52
C PHE A 301 36.27 -1.13 -0.17
N ASP A 302 35.20 -0.46 0.24
CA ASP A 302 33.87 -0.60 -0.37
C ASP A 302 33.89 -0.23 -1.87
N LYS A 303 34.55 0.86 -2.24
CA LYS A 303 34.76 1.25 -3.64
C LYS A 303 35.55 0.21 -4.46
N LEU A 304 36.54 -0.43 -3.87
CA LEU A 304 37.27 -1.51 -4.54
C LEU A 304 36.36 -2.73 -4.77
N VAL A 305 35.60 -3.14 -3.77
CA VAL A 305 34.61 -4.22 -3.87
C VAL A 305 33.60 -3.92 -4.97
N GLN A 306 33.04 -2.69 -4.96
CA GLN A 306 32.11 -2.23 -5.99
C GLN A 306 32.73 -2.34 -7.38
N LYS A 307 33.95 -1.85 -7.57
CA LYS A 307 34.63 -1.88 -8.86
C LYS A 307 34.86 -3.32 -9.35
N ILE A 308 35.29 -4.22 -8.47
CA ILE A 308 35.53 -5.63 -8.81
C ILE A 308 34.24 -6.31 -9.26
N ILE A 309 33.16 -6.16 -8.49
CA ILE A 309 31.87 -6.76 -8.81
C ILE A 309 31.32 -6.21 -10.13
N ARG A 310 31.34 -4.89 -10.32
CA ARG A 310 30.88 -4.23 -11.56
C ARG A 310 31.68 -4.68 -12.78
N THR A 311 33.01 -4.77 -12.66
CA THR A 311 33.89 -5.25 -13.74
C THR A 311 33.59 -6.71 -14.09
N ALA A 312 33.42 -7.58 -13.10
CA ALA A 312 33.08 -9.00 -13.33
C ALA A 312 31.73 -9.13 -14.09
N ILE A 313 30.74 -8.34 -13.72
CA ILE A 313 29.44 -8.34 -14.39
C ILE A 313 29.56 -7.80 -15.82
N LEU A 314 30.14 -6.62 -16.01
CA LEU A 314 30.17 -5.94 -17.31
C LEU A 314 31.07 -6.64 -18.35
N GLU A 315 32.22 -7.14 -17.93
CA GLU A 315 33.21 -7.71 -18.85
C GLU A 315 33.01 -9.22 -19.10
N LYS A 316 32.65 -9.96 -18.03
CA LYS A 316 32.56 -11.43 -18.07
C LYS A 316 31.11 -11.95 -18.00
N GLY A 317 30.13 -11.08 -17.73
CA GLY A 317 28.74 -11.48 -17.46
C GLY A 317 28.62 -12.36 -16.21
N TYR A 318 29.61 -12.33 -15.30
CA TYR A 318 29.68 -13.17 -14.12
C TYR A 318 29.20 -12.43 -12.89
N ARG A 319 28.18 -12.96 -12.26
CA ARG A 319 27.55 -12.38 -11.05
C ARG A 319 28.17 -12.95 -9.78
N PRO A 320 28.12 -12.23 -8.64
CA PRO A 320 28.73 -12.69 -7.37
C PRO A 320 28.26 -14.06 -6.87
N ASP A 321 27.07 -14.51 -7.28
CA ASP A 321 26.53 -15.83 -6.94
C ASP A 321 26.67 -16.87 -8.07
N GLY A 322 27.39 -16.55 -9.14
CA GLY A 322 27.69 -17.44 -10.25
C GLY A 322 26.61 -17.58 -11.32
N ARG A 323 25.48 -16.85 -11.18
CA ARG A 323 24.41 -16.86 -12.19
C ARG A 323 24.76 -16.04 -13.43
N GLY A 324 24.12 -16.37 -14.54
CA GLY A 324 24.07 -15.53 -15.74
C GLY A 324 23.09 -14.33 -15.54
N VAL A 325 23.16 -13.36 -16.46
CA VAL A 325 22.47 -12.07 -16.33
C VAL A 325 20.94 -12.17 -16.31
N THR A 326 20.36 -13.20 -16.92
CA THR A 326 18.90 -13.44 -16.99
C THR A 326 18.43 -14.57 -16.08
N ASP A 327 19.32 -15.16 -15.29
CA ASP A 327 18.99 -16.30 -14.45
C ASP A 327 18.22 -15.88 -13.19
N LEU A 328 17.24 -16.70 -12.85
CA LEU A 328 16.54 -16.63 -11.58
C LEU A 328 17.22 -17.52 -10.54
N ARG A 329 17.21 -17.11 -9.29
CA ARG A 329 17.53 -17.98 -8.16
C ARG A 329 16.54 -19.15 -8.07
N PRO A 330 16.88 -20.25 -7.39
CA PRO A 330 15.91 -21.32 -7.12
C PRO A 330 14.63 -20.78 -6.49
N LEU A 331 13.48 -21.19 -7.05
CA LEU A 331 12.16 -20.75 -6.64
C LEU A 331 11.40 -21.90 -5.99
N THR A 332 10.74 -21.63 -4.85
CA THR A 332 9.77 -22.55 -4.26
C THR A 332 8.59 -21.79 -3.69
N ALA A 333 7.43 -22.42 -3.71
CA ALA A 333 6.18 -21.87 -3.18
C ALA A 333 5.45 -22.95 -2.38
N ASP A 334 4.92 -22.58 -1.23
CA ASP A 334 4.10 -23.44 -0.38
C ASP A 334 2.86 -22.70 0.08
N VAL A 335 1.73 -23.39 0.19
CA VAL A 335 0.47 -22.87 0.75
C VAL A 335 0.02 -23.71 1.95
N ASN A 336 -0.92 -23.20 2.74
CA ASN A 336 -1.41 -23.84 3.96
C ASN A 336 -0.27 -24.20 4.95
N VAL A 337 0.68 -23.27 5.08
CA VAL A 337 1.90 -23.43 5.89
C VAL A 337 1.59 -23.35 7.39
N LEU A 338 0.60 -22.54 7.76
CA LEU A 338 0.24 -22.30 9.15
C LEU A 338 -1.15 -22.84 9.48
N PRO A 339 -1.31 -23.53 10.62
CA PRO A 339 -2.62 -23.91 11.13
C PRO A 339 -3.38 -22.67 11.64
N VAL A 340 -4.70 -22.74 11.77
CA VAL A 340 -5.62 -21.72 12.32
C VAL A 340 -5.81 -20.43 11.53
N VAL A 341 -4.88 -20.03 10.66
CA VAL A 341 -5.01 -18.83 9.83
C VAL A 341 -5.96 -19.07 8.65
N HIS A 342 -6.49 -18.00 8.06
CA HIS A 342 -7.47 -18.16 6.96
C HIS A 342 -6.80 -18.59 5.65
N GLY A 343 -5.61 -18.08 5.36
CA GLY A 343 -4.74 -18.54 4.28
C GLY A 343 -3.30 -18.17 4.58
N SER A 344 -2.36 -18.95 4.07
CA SER A 344 -0.92 -18.69 4.23
C SER A 344 -0.13 -19.14 3.01
N GLY A 345 0.85 -18.32 2.62
CA GLY A 345 1.78 -18.59 1.54
C GLY A 345 3.23 -18.34 1.97
N LEU A 346 4.11 -19.28 1.71
CA LEU A 346 5.55 -19.12 1.87
C LEU A 346 6.18 -19.12 0.48
N PHE A 347 6.72 -18.00 0.07
CA PHE A 347 7.46 -17.86 -1.17
C PHE A 347 8.94 -17.71 -0.90
N ARG A 348 9.76 -18.50 -1.59
CA ARG A 348 11.21 -18.50 -1.46
C ARG A 348 11.88 -18.30 -2.81
N ARG A 349 12.88 -17.42 -2.82
CA ARG A 349 13.71 -17.14 -3.99
C ARG A 349 15.17 -17.08 -3.54
N GLY A 350 15.87 -18.20 -3.72
CA GLY A 350 17.17 -18.41 -3.10
C GLY A 350 17.08 -18.26 -1.57
N GLU A 351 17.88 -17.36 -1.02
CA GLU A 351 17.92 -17.07 0.42
C GLU A 351 16.77 -16.15 0.88
N THR A 352 16.08 -15.49 -0.04
CA THR A 352 14.95 -14.58 0.31
C THR A 352 13.69 -15.38 0.57
N GLN A 353 13.05 -15.14 1.73
CA GLN A 353 11.83 -15.82 2.17
C GLN A 353 10.79 -14.81 2.67
N ALA A 354 9.58 -14.91 2.14
CA ALA A 354 8.43 -14.15 2.63
C ALA A 354 7.29 -15.10 3.03
N LEU A 355 6.90 -15.06 4.30
CA LEU A 355 5.74 -15.76 4.83
C LEU A 355 4.59 -14.76 4.89
N VAL A 356 3.54 -15.00 4.11
CA VAL A 356 2.38 -14.11 4.07
C VAL A 356 1.15 -14.82 4.63
N ILE A 357 0.41 -14.09 5.47
CA ILE A 357 -0.79 -14.55 6.15
C ILE A 357 -1.95 -13.69 5.68
N ALA A 358 -3.01 -14.30 5.16
CA ALA A 358 -4.26 -13.64 4.81
C ALA A 358 -5.30 -13.83 5.91
N THR A 359 -5.94 -12.73 6.30
CA THR A 359 -7.06 -12.69 7.25
C THR A 359 -8.25 -12.03 6.57
N LEU A 360 -9.41 -12.69 6.64
CA LEU A 360 -10.68 -12.19 6.13
C LEU A 360 -11.54 -11.70 7.28
N GLY A 361 -12.18 -10.56 7.14
CA GLY A 361 -13.03 -9.95 8.14
C GLY A 361 -14.27 -9.30 7.55
N GLY A 362 -15.06 -8.64 8.37
CA GLY A 362 -16.26 -7.92 7.97
C GLY A 362 -15.99 -6.48 7.50
N PRO A 363 -17.03 -5.73 7.11
CA PRO A 363 -16.90 -4.33 6.69
C PRO A 363 -16.28 -3.44 7.76
N GLN A 364 -16.55 -3.68 9.05
CA GLN A 364 -16.00 -2.91 10.17
C GLN A 364 -14.51 -3.13 10.41
N ASP A 365 -13.92 -4.17 9.81
CA ASP A 365 -12.47 -4.40 9.86
C ASP A 365 -11.71 -3.61 8.78
N ALA A 366 -12.44 -2.87 7.92
CA ALA A 366 -11.84 -2.00 6.92
C ALA A 366 -11.03 -0.89 7.58
N GLN A 367 -9.91 -0.53 6.96
CA GLN A 367 -9.11 0.58 7.42
C GLN A 367 -9.78 1.90 7.00
N GLU A 368 -10.10 2.74 7.98
CA GLU A 368 -10.67 4.05 7.76
C GLU A 368 -9.63 5.16 7.98
N THR A 369 -9.64 6.15 7.10
CA THR A 369 -8.76 7.31 7.17
C THR A 369 -9.56 8.59 6.97
N ASP A 370 -9.51 9.49 7.95
CA ASP A 370 -10.10 10.82 7.83
C ASP A 370 -9.35 11.62 6.75
N LEU A 371 -10.06 12.06 5.72
CA LEU A 371 -9.50 12.94 4.70
C LEU A 371 -9.44 14.38 5.21
N ILE A 372 -8.33 15.06 4.93
CA ILE A 372 -8.16 16.47 5.32
C ILE A 372 -9.24 17.38 4.70
N THR A 373 -9.69 17.06 3.49
CA THR A 373 -10.74 17.79 2.75
C THR A 373 -12.17 17.40 3.17
N GLY A 374 -12.32 16.39 4.00
CA GLY A 374 -13.61 15.90 4.50
C GLY A 374 -13.97 14.51 3.99
N GLY A 375 -14.79 13.83 4.79
CA GLY A 375 -15.15 12.44 4.54
C GLY A 375 -14.13 11.46 5.09
N VAL A 376 -14.43 10.17 4.90
CA VAL A 376 -13.63 9.03 5.33
C VAL A 376 -13.32 8.18 4.11
N ALA A 377 -12.05 7.92 3.88
CA ALA A 377 -11.63 6.93 2.89
C ALA A 377 -11.60 5.55 3.56
N THR A 378 -12.24 4.57 2.94
CA THR A 378 -12.33 3.20 3.42
C THR A 378 -11.52 2.28 2.53
N LYS A 379 -10.62 1.51 3.14
CA LYS A 379 -9.76 0.55 2.44
C LYS A 379 -10.08 -0.87 2.92
N LYS A 380 -10.65 -1.69 2.02
CA LYS A 380 -11.04 -3.09 2.30
C LYS A 380 -9.90 -4.10 2.09
N PHE A 381 -8.89 -3.76 1.34
CA PHE A 381 -7.67 -4.56 1.20
C PHE A 381 -6.46 -3.76 1.64
N TYR A 382 -5.66 -4.31 2.56
CA TYR A 382 -4.43 -3.72 3.01
C TYR A 382 -3.37 -4.78 3.32
N LEU A 383 -2.10 -4.43 3.05
CA LEU A 383 -0.97 -5.31 3.25
C LEU A 383 0.06 -4.65 4.16
N HIS A 384 0.30 -5.26 5.31
CA HIS A 384 1.35 -4.87 6.23
C HIS A 384 2.61 -5.71 5.98
N TYR A 385 3.74 -5.03 5.89
CA TYR A 385 5.03 -5.62 5.64
C TYR A 385 5.93 -5.41 6.85
N ASN A 386 6.55 -6.47 7.33
CA ASN A 386 7.45 -6.48 8.48
C ASN A 386 8.83 -7.02 8.06
N PHE A 387 9.88 -6.28 8.46
CA PHE A 387 11.27 -6.63 8.19
C PHE A 387 12.06 -6.70 9.50
N PRO A 388 11.96 -7.81 10.25
CA PRO A 388 12.66 -7.97 11.51
C PRO A 388 14.15 -8.19 11.30
N ASN A 389 14.98 -7.79 12.28
CA ASN A 389 16.44 -7.85 12.21
C ASN A 389 16.98 -9.27 11.96
N TYR A 390 16.31 -10.30 12.47
CA TYR A 390 16.71 -11.69 12.21
C TYR A 390 16.69 -12.07 10.73
N SER A 391 15.93 -11.34 9.90
CA SER A 391 15.86 -11.61 8.45
C SER A 391 17.18 -11.35 7.72
N VAL A 392 18.06 -10.56 8.30
CA VAL A 392 19.42 -10.27 7.82
C VAL A 392 20.50 -10.85 8.73
N GLY A 393 20.12 -11.55 9.82
CA GLY A 393 21.05 -12.14 10.79
C GLY A 393 21.62 -11.12 11.81
N GLU A 394 20.96 -9.99 12.00
CA GLU A 394 21.43 -8.93 12.87
C GLU A 394 20.64 -8.85 14.19
N VAL A 395 21.28 -8.25 15.21
CA VAL A 395 20.64 -7.87 16.45
C VAL A 395 20.29 -6.39 16.41
N GLY A 396 19.06 -6.03 16.76
CA GLY A 396 18.65 -4.64 16.75
C GLY A 396 17.36 -4.38 17.54
N ARG A 397 17.01 -3.12 17.66
CA ARG A 397 15.82 -2.69 18.39
C ARG A 397 14.55 -3.09 17.62
N ILE A 398 13.60 -3.71 18.32
CA ILE A 398 12.24 -3.91 17.79
C ILE A 398 11.48 -2.60 17.97
N ALA A 399 11.07 -2.01 16.86
CA ALA A 399 10.29 -0.77 16.80
C ALA A 399 9.05 -0.97 15.91
N GLY A 400 8.19 0.02 15.84
CA GLY A 400 7.12 0.05 14.83
C GLY A 400 7.68 0.19 13.40
N PRO A 401 6.84 0.02 12.37
CA PRO A 401 7.27 0.03 10.98
C PRO A 401 7.95 1.35 10.61
N GLY A 402 9.13 1.24 10.00
CA GLY A 402 9.89 2.37 9.46
C GLY A 402 9.37 2.82 8.09
N ARG A 403 9.90 3.93 7.58
CA ARG A 403 9.53 4.48 6.25
C ARG A 403 9.74 3.46 5.12
N ARG A 404 10.78 2.61 5.20
CA ARG A 404 11.08 1.58 4.20
C ARG A 404 10.03 0.49 4.20
N GLU A 405 9.60 0.03 5.37
CA GLU A 405 8.58 -1.01 5.52
C GLU A 405 7.23 -0.56 5.01
N ILE A 406 6.82 0.68 5.31
CA ILE A 406 5.59 1.29 4.75
C ILE A 406 5.65 1.35 3.23
N GLY A 407 6.78 1.76 2.64
CA GLY A 407 6.95 1.81 1.19
C GLY A 407 6.91 0.44 0.51
N HIS A 408 7.56 -0.58 1.10
CA HIS A 408 7.54 -1.94 0.58
C HIS A 408 6.15 -2.59 0.70
N GLY A 409 5.47 -2.36 1.82
CA GLY A 409 4.09 -2.81 2.04
C GLY A 409 3.14 -2.21 1.03
N ASN A 410 3.21 -0.89 0.82
CA ASN A 410 2.38 -0.19 -0.15
C ASN A 410 2.59 -0.69 -1.59
N LEU A 411 3.85 -0.93 -2.02
CA LEU A 411 4.13 -1.49 -3.34
C LEU A 411 3.49 -2.88 -3.52
N ALA A 412 3.61 -3.76 -2.53
CA ALA A 412 3.00 -5.08 -2.58
C ALA A 412 1.46 -4.99 -2.57
N GLU A 413 0.89 -4.14 -1.72
CA GLU A 413 -0.55 -3.92 -1.60
C GLU A 413 -1.17 -3.47 -2.92
N ARG A 414 -0.68 -2.36 -3.50
CA ARG A 414 -1.23 -1.81 -4.74
C ARG A 414 -1.06 -2.73 -5.95
N SER A 415 0.02 -3.55 -5.94
CA SER A 415 0.24 -4.53 -7.00
C SER A 415 -0.78 -5.66 -6.99
N VAL A 416 -1.14 -6.18 -5.80
CA VAL A 416 -2.06 -7.32 -5.63
C VAL A 416 -3.53 -6.87 -5.62
N LYS A 417 -3.83 -5.68 -5.14
CA LYS A 417 -5.19 -5.09 -5.08
C LYS A 417 -5.93 -5.16 -6.41
N GLN A 418 -5.21 -5.03 -7.52
CA GLN A 418 -5.79 -4.93 -8.87
C GLN A 418 -6.52 -6.20 -9.34
N VAL A 419 -6.25 -7.34 -8.73
CA VAL A 419 -6.85 -8.64 -9.09
C VAL A 419 -7.92 -9.11 -8.13
N ILE A 420 -8.18 -8.37 -7.06
CA ILE A 420 -9.26 -8.66 -6.12
C ILE A 420 -10.57 -8.12 -6.70
N PRO A 421 -11.65 -8.95 -6.81
CA PRO A 421 -12.93 -8.47 -7.31
C PRO A 421 -13.50 -7.34 -6.45
N ALA A 422 -13.99 -6.28 -7.09
CA ALA A 422 -14.50 -5.10 -6.39
C ALA A 422 -15.76 -5.39 -5.55
N ASP A 423 -16.53 -6.41 -5.93
CA ASP A 423 -17.73 -6.90 -5.26
C ASP A 423 -17.46 -7.96 -4.18
N PHE A 424 -16.19 -8.34 -3.96
CA PHE A 424 -15.84 -9.28 -2.91
C PHE A 424 -16.19 -8.67 -1.54
N PRO A 425 -17.06 -9.32 -0.75
CA PRO A 425 -17.70 -8.64 0.37
C PRO A 425 -16.82 -8.49 1.61
N TYR A 426 -15.73 -9.27 1.69
CA TYR A 426 -14.84 -9.26 2.87
C TYR A 426 -13.84 -8.12 2.85
N THR A 427 -13.47 -7.68 4.02
CA THR A 427 -12.23 -6.96 4.26
C THR A 427 -11.08 -7.94 4.35
N ILE A 428 -9.98 -7.66 3.68
CA ILE A 428 -8.80 -8.54 3.62
C ILE A 428 -7.59 -7.81 4.20
N ARG A 429 -6.96 -8.44 5.18
CA ARG A 429 -5.65 -8.03 5.68
C ARG A 429 -4.62 -9.10 5.33
N CYS A 430 -3.57 -8.72 4.58
CA CYS A 430 -2.36 -9.51 4.43
C CYS A 430 -1.27 -9.01 5.35
N VAL A 431 -0.54 -9.91 6.00
CA VAL A 431 0.67 -9.60 6.77
C VAL A 431 1.81 -10.38 6.17
N SER A 432 2.81 -9.66 5.66
CA SER A 432 4.03 -10.25 5.10
C SER A 432 5.16 -10.14 6.10
N GLU A 433 5.61 -11.29 6.61
CA GLU A 433 6.76 -11.42 7.50
C GLU A 433 7.96 -11.88 6.68
N ILE A 434 9.02 -11.09 6.67
CA ILE A 434 10.27 -11.46 5.98
C ILE A 434 11.10 -12.35 6.89
N MET A 435 11.22 -13.62 6.52
CA MET A 435 11.94 -14.64 7.29
C MET A 435 13.45 -14.60 7.01
N SER A 436 13.82 -14.28 5.76
CA SER A 436 15.22 -14.14 5.35
C SER A 436 15.31 -13.19 4.15
N SER A 437 16.41 -12.43 4.04
CA SER A 437 16.58 -11.39 3.02
C SER A 437 17.95 -11.43 2.35
N ASN A 438 17.92 -11.59 1.02
CA ASN A 438 19.05 -11.33 0.13
C ASN A 438 18.55 -10.75 -1.21
N GLY A 439 18.00 -9.52 -1.16
CA GLY A 439 17.46 -8.77 -2.31
C GLY A 439 15.97 -8.95 -2.56
N SER A 440 15.33 -7.85 -2.89
CA SER A 440 13.92 -7.66 -3.30
C SER A 440 12.86 -8.45 -2.53
N THR A 441 12.78 -8.20 -1.23
CA THR A 441 11.78 -8.82 -0.34
C THR A 441 10.34 -8.37 -0.62
N SER A 442 10.14 -7.14 -1.11
CA SER A 442 8.82 -6.65 -1.51
C SER A 442 8.22 -7.47 -2.66
N MET A 443 9.05 -7.92 -3.61
CA MET A 443 8.61 -8.78 -4.71
C MET A 443 8.29 -10.20 -4.23
N ALA A 444 9.03 -10.72 -3.26
CA ALA A 444 8.68 -11.97 -2.59
C ALA A 444 7.35 -11.85 -1.82
N SER A 445 7.08 -10.68 -1.22
CA SER A 445 5.80 -10.40 -0.54
C SER A 445 4.61 -10.39 -1.50
N VAL A 446 4.78 -9.86 -2.72
CA VAL A 446 3.73 -9.92 -3.78
C VAL A 446 3.39 -11.37 -4.11
N CYS A 447 4.40 -12.20 -4.36
CA CYS A 447 4.20 -13.63 -4.66
C CYS A 447 3.57 -14.38 -3.47
N GLY A 448 4.05 -14.11 -2.25
CA GLY A 448 3.50 -14.70 -1.02
C GLY A 448 2.07 -14.27 -0.75
N ALA A 449 1.71 -13.00 -1.01
CA ALA A 449 0.35 -12.50 -0.86
C ALA A 449 -0.62 -13.17 -1.85
N THR A 450 -0.21 -13.32 -3.10
CA THR A 450 -0.97 -14.08 -4.10
C THR A 450 -1.25 -15.51 -3.62
N LEU A 451 -0.22 -16.21 -3.13
CA LEU A 451 -0.37 -17.58 -2.59
C LEU A 451 -1.33 -17.62 -1.39
N ALA A 452 -1.18 -16.68 -0.43
CA ALA A 452 -2.02 -16.63 0.75
C ALA A 452 -3.48 -16.33 0.44
N LEU A 453 -3.76 -15.45 -0.53
CA LEU A 453 -5.11 -15.13 -0.99
C LEU A 453 -5.75 -16.33 -1.70
N MET A 454 -5.01 -17.00 -2.57
CA MET A 454 -5.49 -18.20 -3.26
C MET A 454 -5.75 -19.35 -2.27
N ASP A 455 -4.90 -19.52 -1.26
CA ASP A 455 -5.08 -20.50 -0.17
C ASP A 455 -6.29 -20.19 0.72
N ALA A 456 -6.57 -18.89 0.96
CA ALA A 456 -7.76 -18.45 1.68
C ALA A 456 -9.06 -18.66 0.90
N GLY A 457 -9.01 -18.94 -0.39
CA GLY A 457 -10.17 -19.03 -1.28
C GLY A 457 -10.70 -17.68 -1.76
N VAL A 458 -9.89 -16.62 -1.67
CA VAL A 458 -10.23 -15.32 -2.27
C VAL A 458 -10.22 -15.46 -3.79
N PRO A 459 -11.33 -15.14 -4.50
CA PRO A 459 -11.47 -15.38 -5.93
C PRO A 459 -10.73 -14.32 -6.77
N ILE A 460 -9.40 -14.19 -6.56
CA ILE A 460 -8.60 -13.27 -7.37
C ILE A 460 -8.68 -13.63 -8.85
N LYS A 461 -8.74 -12.60 -9.70
CA LYS A 461 -8.88 -12.75 -11.16
C LYS A 461 -7.73 -13.56 -11.77
N SER A 462 -6.51 -13.30 -11.33
CA SER A 462 -5.28 -13.95 -11.81
C SER A 462 -4.19 -13.80 -10.75
N PRO A 463 -3.23 -14.74 -10.67
CA PRO A 463 -2.06 -14.56 -9.81
C PRO A 463 -1.27 -13.31 -10.21
N VAL A 464 -0.78 -12.57 -9.21
CA VAL A 464 0.19 -11.47 -9.40
C VAL A 464 1.53 -11.94 -8.88
N VAL A 465 2.58 -11.78 -9.66
CA VAL A 465 3.95 -12.03 -9.25
C VAL A 465 4.81 -10.81 -9.53
N GLY A 466 5.95 -10.71 -8.84
CA GLY A 466 6.87 -9.60 -9.02
C GLY A 466 8.32 -10.05 -8.96
N ILE A 467 9.17 -9.31 -9.66
CA ILE A 467 10.62 -9.49 -9.66
C ILE A 467 11.32 -8.14 -9.86
N SER A 468 12.57 -8.04 -9.39
CA SER A 468 13.41 -6.88 -9.64
C SER A 468 14.42 -7.15 -10.76
N CYS A 469 14.71 -6.09 -11.53
CA CYS A 469 15.84 -6.02 -12.45
C CYS A 469 16.81 -4.95 -11.99
N GLY A 470 18.11 -5.25 -12.04
CA GLY A 470 19.19 -4.32 -11.80
C GLY A 470 19.80 -3.79 -13.08
N LEU A 471 20.66 -2.79 -12.94
CA LEU A 471 21.48 -2.24 -14.01
C LEU A 471 22.90 -2.04 -13.49
N VAL A 472 23.88 -2.37 -14.30
CA VAL A 472 25.26 -2.00 -14.09
C VAL A 472 25.76 -1.27 -15.34
N THR A 473 26.38 -0.11 -15.15
CA THR A 473 26.91 0.73 -16.25
C THR A 473 28.39 1.00 -16.07
N ASP A 474 29.06 1.49 -17.09
CA ASP A 474 30.39 2.06 -16.99
C ASP A 474 30.47 3.44 -17.64
N ASP A 475 31.61 4.08 -17.50
CA ASP A 475 31.88 5.42 -18.05
C ASP A 475 31.94 5.47 -19.59
N THR A 476 31.97 4.30 -20.25
CA THR A 476 31.98 4.21 -21.73
C THR A 476 30.56 4.16 -22.29
N GLY A 477 29.55 4.06 -21.43
CA GLY A 477 28.14 3.91 -21.79
C GLY A 477 27.71 2.46 -22.02
N LYS A 478 28.55 1.48 -21.67
CA LYS A 478 28.16 0.07 -21.63
C LYS A 478 27.19 -0.17 -20.48
N GLU A 479 26.11 -0.87 -20.75
CA GLU A 479 25.07 -1.16 -19.75
C GLU A 479 24.62 -2.63 -19.85
N LEU A 480 24.39 -3.25 -18.69
CA LEU A 480 23.96 -4.62 -18.58
C LEU A 480 22.80 -4.72 -17.56
N ILE A 481 21.66 -5.26 -18.01
CA ILE A 481 20.47 -5.45 -17.18
C ILE A 481 20.56 -6.84 -16.54
N LEU A 482 20.34 -6.90 -15.22
CA LEU A 482 20.37 -8.11 -14.42
C LEU A 482 18.97 -8.49 -13.96
N THR A 483 18.56 -9.74 -14.15
CA THR A 483 17.31 -10.26 -13.58
C THR A 483 17.54 -10.79 -12.19
N ASP A 484 16.59 -10.58 -11.27
CA ASP A 484 16.59 -11.12 -9.91
C ASP A 484 17.87 -10.78 -9.13
N ILE A 485 18.05 -9.49 -8.86
CA ILE A 485 19.23 -9.01 -8.14
C ILE A 485 19.27 -9.45 -6.69
N ILE A 486 20.49 -9.79 -6.22
CA ILE A 486 20.78 -10.04 -4.80
C ILE A 486 21.17 -8.74 -4.08
N GLY A 487 21.27 -8.79 -2.75
CA GLY A 487 21.59 -7.60 -1.94
C GLY A 487 22.90 -6.91 -2.33
N ALA A 488 23.95 -7.65 -2.72
CA ALA A 488 25.20 -7.08 -3.19
C ALA A 488 25.03 -6.34 -4.54
N GLU A 489 24.21 -6.85 -5.44
CA GLU A 489 23.91 -6.22 -6.73
C GLU A 489 23.01 -5.00 -6.60
N ASP A 490 22.07 -5.01 -5.63
CA ASP A 490 21.33 -3.81 -5.22
C ASP A 490 22.26 -2.76 -4.62
N HIS A 491 23.22 -3.17 -3.77
CA HIS A 491 24.14 -2.25 -3.11
C HIS A 491 25.16 -1.62 -4.08
N TYR A 492 25.76 -2.42 -4.95
CA TYR A 492 26.84 -1.98 -5.87
C TYR A 492 26.39 -1.66 -7.29
N GLY A 493 25.14 -1.96 -7.65
CA GLY A 493 24.55 -1.61 -8.94
C GLY A 493 23.95 -0.21 -8.98
N ASP A 494 23.39 0.12 -10.13
CA ASP A 494 22.89 1.46 -10.46
C ASP A 494 21.37 1.58 -10.36
N MET A 495 20.64 0.46 -10.44
CA MET A 495 19.19 0.41 -10.52
C MET A 495 18.61 -0.76 -9.73
N ASP A 496 17.49 -0.52 -9.06
CA ASP A 496 16.54 -1.54 -8.60
C ASP A 496 15.16 -1.22 -9.20
N PHE A 497 14.83 -1.93 -10.27
CA PHE A 497 13.57 -1.78 -10.99
C PHE A 497 12.64 -2.96 -10.74
N LYS A 498 11.59 -2.73 -10.00
CA LYS A 498 10.58 -3.70 -9.59
C LYS A 498 9.36 -3.59 -10.49
N VAL A 499 8.91 -4.71 -11.06
CA VAL A 499 7.66 -4.78 -11.82
C VAL A 499 6.86 -6.00 -11.35
N CYS A 500 5.59 -5.77 -11.08
CA CYS A 500 4.60 -6.77 -10.70
C CYS A 500 3.53 -6.87 -11.78
N GLY A 501 2.95 -8.04 -11.93
CA GLY A 501 1.84 -8.21 -12.85
C GLY A 501 1.32 -9.63 -12.94
N THR A 502 0.23 -9.76 -13.66
CA THR A 502 -0.33 -11.03 -14.13
C THR A 502 0.37 -11.46 -15.43
N LEU A 503 -0.11 -12.52 -16.07
CA LEU A 503 0.33 -12.86 -17.42
C LEU A 503 -0.21 -11.87 -18.46
N ASP A 504 -1.31 -11.17 -18.17
CA ASP A 504 -1.99 -10.26 -19.08
C ASP A 504 -1.39 -8.84 -19.06
N GLY A 505 -0.85 -8.38 -17.91
CA GLY A 505 -0.28 -7.05 -17.84
C GLY A 505 0.33 -6.68 -16.49
N ILE A 506 0.84 -5.46 -16.42
CA ILE A 506 1.50 -4.86 -15.25
C ILE A 506 0.44 -4.37 -14.27
N THR A 507 0.63 -4.66 -12.97
CA THR A 507 -0.24 -4.20 -11.89
C THR A 507 0.45 -3.24 -10.92
N GLY A 508 1.79 -3.26 -10.86
CA GLY A 508 2.54 -2.35 -10.01
C GLY A 508 4.00 -2.26 -10.44
N PHE A 509 4.62 -1.12 -10.18
CA PHE A 509 6.02 -0.87 -10.56
C PHE A 509 6.67 0.18 -9.66
N GLN A 510 8.01 0.08 -9.52
CA GLN A 510 8.83 1.03 -8.79
C GLN A 510 10.26 1.00 -9.32
N LEU A 511 10.83 2.18 -9.58
CA LEU A 511 12.23 2.38 -9.96
C LEU A 511 12.97 3.15 -8.88
N ASP A 512 14.09 2.60 -8.43
CA ASP A 512 15.09 3.26 -7.58
C ASP A 512 16.42 3.32 -8.33
N LEU A 513 17.01 4.51 -8.45
CA LEU A 513 18.28 4.74 -9.11
C LEU A 513 19.32 5.35 -8.17
N LYS A 514 20.58 4.99 -8.39
CA LYS A 514 21.76 5.64 -7.79
C LYS A 514 22.47 6.56 -8.76
N LEU A 515 22.11 6.51 -10.04
CA LEU A 515 22.59 7.40 -11.10
C LEU A 515 21.68 8.63 -11.25
N PRO A 516 22.19 9.72 -11.82
CA PRO A 516 21.39 10.90 -12.17
C PRO A 516 20.48 10.66 -13.38
N GLY A 517 19.85 9.48 -13.45
CA GLY A 517 18.86 9.11 -14.44
C GLY A 517 19.37 8.22 -15.57
N ILE A 518 18.46 7.48 -16.17
CA ILE A 518 18.66 6.56 -17.30
C ILE A 518 17.67 6.87 -18.44
N SER A 519 17.92 6.32 -19.62
CA SER A 519 17.00 6.46 -20.75
C SER A 519 15.71 5.66 -20.55
N ILE A 520 14.60 6.11 -21.12
CA ILE A 520 13.35 5.36 -21.16
C ILE A 520 13.54 4.05 -21.95
N ASP A 521 14.42 4.04 -22.97
CA ASP A 521 14.73 2.83 -23.76
C ASP A 521 15.42 1.76 -22.91
N THR A 522 16.29 2.14 -21.96
CA THR A 522 16.87 1.21 -20.99
C THR A 522 15.80 0.58 -20.11
N LEU A 523 14.83 1.37 -19.63
CA LEU A 523 13.69 0.84 -18.87
C LEU A 523 12.80 -0.07 -19.71
N ALA A 524 12.55 0.25 -20.96
CA ALA A 524 11.75 -0.60 -21.85
C ALA A 524 12.40 -1.98 -22.03
N ARG A 525 13.75 -2.02 -22.19
CA ARG A 525 14.49 -3.30 -22.24
C ARG A 525 14.40 -4.05 -20.89
N ALA A 526 14.51 -3.33 -19.77
CA ALA A 526 14.37 -3.93 -18.44
C ALA A 526 12.95 -4.49 -18.21
N MET A 527 11.90 -3.81 -18.67
CA MET A 527 10.52 -4.32 -18.61
C MET A 527 10.35 -5.60 -19.43
N ALA A 528 10.92 -5.66 -20.64
CA ALA A 528 10.85 -6.86 -21.46
C ALA A 528 11.55 -8.06 -20.79
N GLN A 529 12.74 -7.87 -20.25
CA GLN A 529 13.48 -8.90 -19.50
C GLN A 529 12.74 -9.31 -18.21
N ASN A 530 12.11 -8.37 -17.50
CA ASN A 530 11.29 -8.63 -16.32
C ASN A 530 10.06 -9.49 -16.67
N LYS A 531 9.41 -9.22 -17.81
CA LYS A 531 8.24 -9.99 -18.28
C LYS A 531 8.55 -11.48 -18.44
N GLU A 532 9.69 -11.81 -19.04
CA GLU A 532 10.15 -13.20 -19.19
C GLU A 532 10.38 -13.86 -17.83
N ALA A 533 10.96 -13.12 -16.87
CA ALA A 533 11.19 -13.62 -15.52
C ALA A 533 9.87 -13.85 -14.78
N ARG A 534 8.92 -12.91 -14.87
CA ARG A 534 7.58 -13.06 -14.28
C ARG A 534 6.85 -14.29 -14.82
N ALA A 535 6.95 -14.58 -16.11
CA ALA A 535 6.34 -15.77 -16.71
C ALA A 535 6.87 -17.07 -16.08
N LYS A 536 8.17 -17.15 -15.76
CA LYS A 536 8.75 -18.31 -15.06
C LYS A 536 8.23 -18.42 -13.63
N ILE A 537 8.13 -17.29 -12.89
CA ILE A 537 7.60 -17.27 -11.51
C ILE A 537 6.12 -17.68 -11.50
N HIS A 538 5.33 -17.23 -12.48
CA HIS A 538 3.94 -17.68 -12.65
C HIS A 538 3.83 -19.20 -12.79
N GLY A 539 4.78 -19.85 -13.48
CA GLY A 539 4.86 -21.30 -13.55
C GLY A 539 4.95 -21.93 -12.16
N VAL A 540 5.86 -21.44 -11.32
CA VAL A 540 6.07 -21.96 -9.95
C VAL A 540 4.83 -21.76 -9.07
N VAL A 541 4.18 -20.58 -9.16
CA VAL A 541 2.94 -20.31 -8.40
C VAL A 541 1.84 -21.26 -8.85
N ARG A 542 1.64 -21.44 -10.15
CA ARG A 542 0.63 -22.35 -10.72
C ARG A 542 0.87 -23.80 -10.36
N ASP A 543 2.14 -24.25 -10.33
CA ASP A 543 2.47 -25.61 -9.95
C ASP A 543 2.21 -25.88 -8.46
N CYS A 544 2.31 -24.84 -7.59
CA CYS A 544 1.96 -24.92 -6.18
C CYS A 544 0.44 -24.89 -5.96
N ILE A 545 -0.24 -23.91 -6.55
CA ILE A 545 -1.69 -23.73 -6.47
C ILE A 545 -2.23 -23.22 -7.82
N PRO A 546 -2.90 -24.07 -8.61
CA PRO A 546 -3.28 -23.73 -10.00
C PRO A 546 -4.41 -22.71 -10.12
N ALA A 547 -5.24 -22.59 -9.09
CA ALA A 547 -6.34 -21.64 -8.99
C ALA A 547 -6.64 -21.33 -7.52
N PRO A 548 -7.33 -20.23 -7.20
CA PRO A 548 -7.88 -20.02 -5.86
C PRO A 548 -8.70 -21.24 -5.43
N ARG A 549 -8.67 -21.57 -4.14
CA ARG A 549 -9.52 -22.63 -3.62
C ARG A 549 -10.98 -22.33 -3.95
N PRO A 550 -11.80 -23.33 -4.34
CA PRO A 550 -13.17 -23.11 -4.80
C PRO A 550 -14.11 -22.60 -3.69
N GLU A 551 -13.74 -22.86 -2.43
CA GLU A 551 -14.46 -22.36 -1.26
C GLU A 551 -13.50 -21.56 -0.37
N LEU A 552 -14.06 -20.62 0.37
CA LEU A 552 -13.30 -19.93 1.40
C LEU A 552 -12.80 -20.92 2.45
N SER A 553 -11.64 -20.63 3.01
CA SER A 553 -11.08 -21.39 4.10
C SER A 553 -12.15 -21.69 5.18
N PRO A 554 -12.26 -22.92 5.65
CA PRO A 554 -13.24 -23.25 6.71
C PRO A 554 -12.92 -22.52 8.04
N ARG A 555 -11.74 -21.92 8.13
CA ARG A 555 -11.31 -21.09 9.27
C ARG A 555 -11.72 -19.62 9.12
N ALA A 556 -12.05 -19.20 7.90
CA ALA A 556 -12.54 -17.85 7.64
C ALA A 556 -13.99 -17.70 8.12
N PRO A 557 -14.37 -16.53 8.65
CA PRO A 557 -15.75 -16.27 9.00
C PRO A 557 -16.64 -16.38 7.77
N GLN A 558 -17.85 -16.88 7.96
CA GLN A 558 -18.85 -16.98 6.90
C GLN A 558 -19.66 -15.69 6.84
N MET A 559 -19.83 -15.13 5.65
CA MET A 559 -20.58 -13.90 5.44
C MET A 559 -21.70 -14.10 4.42
N GLU A 560 -22.87 -13.59 4.74
CA GLU A 560 -24.01 -13.56 3.81
C GLU A 560 -24.77 -12.26 3.96
N VAL A 561 -25.28 -11.76 2.85
CA VAL A 561 -26.15 -10.58 2.82
C VAL A 561 -27.58 -11.03 2.60
N VAL A 562 -28.43 -10.77 3.59
CA VAL A 562 -29.87 -11.05 3.53
C VAL A 562 -30.61 -9.76 3.25
N LYS A 563 -31.50 -9.76 2.25
CA LYS A 563 -32.33 -8.60 1.93
C LYS A 563 -33.62 -8.67 2.72
N ILE A 564 -33.94 -7.63 3.47
CA ILE A 564 -35.21 -7.47 4.21
C ILE A 564 -35.97 -6.24 3.67
N ASN A 565 -37.27 -6.19 3.99
CA ASN A 565 -38.03 -4.96 3.74
C ASN A 565 -37.47 -3.81 4.59
N PRO A 566 -37.10 -2.64 4.01
CA PRO A 566 -36.59 -1.49 4.76
C PRO A 566 -37.50 -1.05 5.93
N ASP A 567 -38.83 -1.18 5.79
CA ASP A 567 -39.77 -0.84 6.85
C ASP A 567 -39.61 -1.73 8.10
N LYS A 568 -38.92 -2.89 7.98
CA LYS A 568 -38.67 -3.85 9.07
C LYS A 568 -37.31 -3.62 9.77
N ILE A 569 -36.50 -2.68 9.31
CA ILE A 569 -35.21 -2.36 9.96
C ILE A 569 -35.43 -2.02 11.44
N GLY A 570 -36.43 -1.20 11.73
CA GLY A 570 -36.77 -0.85 13.12
C GLY A 570 -37.17 -2.04 13.99
N ALA A 571 -37.87 -3.04 13.42
CA ALA A 571 -38.24 -4.26 14.11
C ALA A 571 -37.02 -5.16 14.37
N LEU A 572 -36.10 -5.26 13.42
CA LEU A 572 -34.86 -6.01 13.57
C LEU A 572 -33.96 -5.39 14.63
N ILE A 573 -33.82 -4.08 14.64
CA ILE A 573 -33.01 -3.35 15.64
C ILE A 573 -33.65 -3.47 17.02
N GLY A 574 -34.98 -3.32 17.11
CA GLY A 574 -35.75 -3.31 18.36
C GLY A 574 -35.57 -2.02 19.17
N THR A 575 -36.43 -1.80 20.15
CA THR A 575 -36.40 -0.60 21.02
C THR A 575 -35.07 -0.48 21.75
N GLY A 576 -34.32 0.61 21.50
CA GLY A 576 -33.00 0.84 22.09
C GLY A 576 -31.93 -0.18 21.66
N GLY A 577 -32.12 -0.84 20.51
CA GLY A 577 -31.18 -1.84 19.98
C GLY A 577 -31.29 -3.23 20.64
N LYS A 578 -32.37 -3.51 21.34
CA LYS A 578 -32.52 -4.76 22.14
C LYS A 578 -32.37 -6.03 21.29
N ASN A 579 -33.07 -6.10 20.14
CA ASN A 579 -33.12 -7.31 19.33
C ASN A 579 -31.77 -7.58 18.65
N ILE A 580 -31.15 -6.54 18.08
CA ILE A 580 -29.87 -6.71 17.46
C ILE A 580 -28.76 -7.09 18.47
N LYS A 581 -28.81 -6.52 19.68
CA LYS A 581 -27.90 -6.91 20.77
C LYS A 581 -28.10 -8.36 21.21
N GLU A 582 -29.35 -8.80 21.33
CA GLU A 582 -29.65 -10.21 21.67
C GLU A 582 -29.07 -11.14 20.60
N ILE A 583 -29.25 -10.82 19.31
CA ILE A 583 -28.69 -11.62 18.21
C ILE A 583 -27.16 -11.69 18.32
N THR A 584 -26.50 -10.56 18.42
CA THR A 584 -25.03 -10.49 18.43
C THR A 584 -24.42 -11.10 19.70
N GLU A 585 -24.99 -10.84 20.88
CA GLU A 585 -24.47 -11.37 22.15
C GLU A 585 -24.70 -12.89 22.29
N SER A 586 -25.86 -13.41 21.82
CA SER A 586 -26.16 -14.83 21.94
C SER A 586 -25.43 -15.71 20.94
N THR A 587 -25.03 -15.17 19.78
CA THR A 587 -24.41 -15.94 18.68
C THR A 587 -22.94 -15.63 18.49
N GLY A 588 -22.47 -14.49 19.00
CA GLY A 588 -21.11 -13.96 18.71
C GLY A 588 -20.94 -13.50 17.26
N ALA A 589 -22.03 -13.45 16.47
CA ALA A 589 -21.98 -12.96 15.10
C ALA A 589 -22.04 -11.43 15.04
N GLN A 590 -21.54 -10.87 13.95
CA GLN A 590 -21.67 -9.45 13.65
C GLN A 590 -22.78 -9.26 12.62
N VAL A 591 -23.62 -8.25 12.82
CA VAL A 591 -24.78 -7.96 11.96
C VAL A 591 -24.82 -6.47 11.68
N ASP A 592 -24.60 -6.11 10.42
CA ASP A 592 -24.66 -4.73 9.93
C ASP A 592 -25.89 -4.54 9.05
N ILE A 593 -26.61 -3.45 9.27
CA ILE A 593 -27.88 -3.16 8.60
C ILE A 593 -27.74 -1.85 7.82
N ALA A 594 -27.90 -1.94 6.51
CA ALA A 594 -27.92 -0.77 5.63
C ALA A 594 -29.34 -0.22 5.44
N ASP A 595 -29.46 1.07 5.15
CA ASP A 595 -30.74 1.78 4.99
C ASP A 595 -31.63 1.21 3.85
N ASP A 596 -31.00 0.52 2.89
CA ASP A 596 -31.69 -0.13 1.77
C ASP A 596 -32.29 -1.50 2.14
N GLY A 597 -32.18 -1.94 3.40
CA GLY A 597 -32.64 -3.22 3.90
C GLY A 597 -31.67 -4.39 3.65
N SER A 598 -30.43 -4.13 3.26
CA SER A 598 -29.39 -5.14 3.22
C SER A 598 -28.85 -5.42 4.62
N VAL A 599 -28.90 -6.67 5.06
CA VAL A 599 -28.41 -7.15 6.36
C VAL A 599 -27.19 -8.03 6.09
N SER A 600 -26.00 -7.52 6.39
CA SER A 600 -24.74 -8.27 6.29
C SER A 600 -24.50 -9.04 7.58
N ILE A 601 -24.40 -10.34 7.50
CA ILE A 601 -24.18 -11.24 8.63
C ILE A 601 -22.80 -11.85 8.50
N LEU A 602 -21.92 -11.63 9.48
CA LEU A 602 -20.61 -12.26 9.58
C LEU A 602 -20.59 -13.19 10.79
N ALA A 603 -20.44 -14.49 10.55
CA ALA A 603 -20.52 -15.53 11.57
C ALA A 603 -19.26 -16.41 11.57
N GLN A 604 -18.86 -16.92 12.72
CA GLN A 604 -17.66 -17.76 12.86
C GLN A 604 -17.74 -19.08 12.06
N ASN A 605 -18.94 -19.56 11.79
CA ASN A 605 -19.17 -20.79 11.04
C ASN A 605 -20.60 -20.82 10.47
N LYS A 606 -20.85 -21.79 9.58
CA LYS A 606 -22.13 -21.94 8.88
C LYS A 606 -23.32 -22.19 9.84
N ALA A 607 -23.10 -22.90 10.94
CA ALA A 607 -24.19 -23.19 11.91
C ALA A 607 -24.66 -21.88 12.58
N VAL A 608 -23.74 -21.04 13.01
CA VAL A 608 -24.04 -19.71 13.58
C VAL A 608 -24.68 -18.81 12.53
N LEU A 609 -24.22 -18.84 11.29
CA LEU A 609 -24.80 -18.06 10.18
C LEU A 609 -26.28 -18.40 9.99
N GLU A 610 -26.63 -19.70 9.93
CA GLU A 610 -27.98 -20.14 9.75
C GLU A 610 -28.87 -19.83 10.99
N GLU A 611 -28.29 -19.81 12.17
CA GLU A 611 -29.00 -19.38 13.38
C GLU A 611 -29.35 -17.89 13.32
N VAL A 612 -28.38 -17.05 12.96
CA VAL A 612 -28.61 -15.61 12.83
C VAL A 612 -29.62 -15.31 11.72
N LYS A 613 -29.55 -16.00 10.59
CA LYS A 613 -30.53 -15.85 9.50
C LYS A 613 -31.95 -16.16 9.98
N ARG A 614 -32.12 -17.23 10.75
CA ARG A 614 -33.43 -17.58 11.33
C ARG A 614 -33.94 -16.49 12.27
N LYS A 615 -33.07 -15.90 13.12
CA LYS A 615 -33.45 -14.80 14.00
C LYS A 615 -33.78 -13.53 13.20
N VAL A 616 -33.01 -13.18 12.17
CA VAL A 616 -33.33 -12.06 11.28
C VAL A 616 -34.69 -12.27 10.62
N GLN A 617 -34.94 -13.45 10.05
CA GLN A 617 -36.23 -13.78 9.45
C GLN A 617 -37.37 -13.71 10.46
N PHE A 618 -37.16 -14.16 11.69
CA PHE A 618 -38.17 -14.09 12.74
C PHE A 618 -38.59 -12.66 13.07
N TYR A 619 -37.65 -11.74 13.22
CA TYR A 619 -37.92 -10.32 13.52
C TYR A 619 -38.48 -9.54 12.32
N THR A 620 -38.21 -9.99 11.10
CA THR A 620 -38.62 -9.31 9.86
C THR A 620 -39.81 -9.99 9.15
N ALA A 621 -40.26 -11.14 9.64
CA ALA A 621 -41.37 -11.86 9.05
C ALA A 621 -42.65 -11.02 9.03
N GLU A 622 -43.46 -11.19 7.98
CA GLU A 622 -44.79 -10.59 7.85
C GLU A 622 -45.87 -11.64 8.04
N ALA A 623 -46.96 -11.21 8.62
CA ALA A 623 -48.10 -12.09 8.77
C ALA A 623 -48.72 -12.41 7.38
N GLU A 624 -48.96 -13.70 7.13
CA GLU A 624 -49.52 -14.18 5.85
C GLU A 624 -50.96 -14.67 6.07
N ILE A 625 -51.86 -14.22 5.19
CA ILE A 625 -53.28 -14.70 5.22
C ILE A 625 -53.30 -16.20 4.94
N GLY A 626 -54.06 -16.93 5.78
CA GLY A 626 -54.20 -18.38 5.68
C GLY A 626 -53.17 -19.19 6.48
N LYS A 627 -52.10 -18.56 7.01
CA LYS A 627 -51.06 -19.23 7.78
C LYS A 627 -51.42 -19.33 9.27
N ILE A 628 -51.02 -20.43 9.88
CA ILE A 628 -51.24 -20.72 11.30
C ILE A 628 -49.99 -20.27 12.09
N TYR A 629 -50.24 -19.54 13.18
CA TYR A 629 -49.19 -19.06 14.08
C TYR A 629 -49.50 -19.49 15.53
N ARG A 630 -48.48 -19.70 16.32
CA ARG A 630 -48.56 -19.83 17.76
C ARG A 630 -48.21 -18.49 18.40
N GLY A 631 -49.23 -17.73 18.80
CA GLY A 631 -49.06 -16.39 19.35
C GLY A 631 -49.26 -16.31 20.85
N VAL A 632 -48.83 -15.22 21.47
CA VAL A 632 -49.00 -14.91 22.89
C VAL A 632 -50.10 -13.88 23.06
N VAL A 633 -51.06 -14.15 23.98
CA VAL A 633 -52.11 -13.19 24.33
C VAL A 633 -51.51 -12.02 25.10
N LYS A 634 -51.54 -10.81 24.48
CA LYS A 634 -51.03 -9.60 25.10
C LYS A 634 -52.05 -8.87 25.93
N THR A 635 -53.29 -8.80 25.44
CA THR A 635 -54.38 -8.06 26.12
C THR A 635 -55.72 -8.77 25.87
N VAL A 636 -56.49 -8.88 26.91
CA VAL A 636 -57.86 -9.43 26.85
C VAL A 636 -58.90 -8.32 27.01
N ARG A 637 -59.94 -8.31 26.14
CA ARG A 637 -61.05 -7.37 26.14
C ARG A 637 -62.37 -8.16 26.05
N ASP A 638 -63.48 -7.52 26.35
CA ASP A 638 -64.82 -8.19 26.34
C ASP A 638 -65.20 -8.72 24.95
N PHE A 639 -64.70 -8.10 23.88
CA PHE A 639 -64.97 -8.48 22.48
C PHE A 639 -63.93 -9.41 21.85
N GLY A 640 -62.82 -9.70 22.53
CA GLY A 640 -61.77 -10.54 21.99
C GLY A 640 -60.44 -10.37 22.69
N ALA A 641 -59.42 -11.03 22.16
CA ALA A 641 -58.04 -10.96 22.64
C ALA A 641 -57.10 -10.43 21.54
N PHE A 642 -56.13 -9.61 21.92
CA PHE A 642 -55.01 -9.28 21.04
C PHE A 642 -53.89 -10.29 21.26
N VAL A 643 -53.55 -10.98 20.18
CA VAL A 643 -52.55 -12.05 20.18
C VAL A 643 -51.39 -11.63 19.32
N GLU A 644 -50.19 -11.52 19.92
CA GLU A 644 -48.97 -11.30 19.19
C GLU A 644 -48.55 -12.58 18.49
N ILE A 645 -48.64 -12.61 17.16
CA ILE A 645 -48.33 -13.78 16.31
C ILE A 645 -46.91 -13.78 15.78
N LEU A 646 -46.34 -12.60 15.63
CA LEU A 646 -44.94 -12.31 15.24
C LEU A 646 -44.46 -11.11 16.05
N PRO A 647 -43.17 -10.90 16.25
CA PRO A 647 -42.63 -9.77 16.99
C PRO A 647 -43.20 -8.42 16.53
N GLY A 648 -43.89 -7.73 17.44
CA GLY A 648 -44.52 -6.43 17.16
C GLY A 648 -45.74 -6.49 16.22
N GLN A 649 -46.31 -7.65 15.94
CA GLN A 649 -47.49 -7.83 15.10
C GLN A 649 -48.62 -8.50 15.89
N ASP A 650 -49.52 -7.68 16.37
CA ASP A 650 -50.70 -8.14 17.13
C ASP A 650 -51.89 -8.30 16.19
N GLY A 651 -52.59 -9.42 16.33
CA GLY A 651 -53.85 -9.63 15.63
C GLY A 651 -55.02 -9.72 16.60
N LEU A 652 -56.19 -9.26 16.14
CA LEU A 652 -57.43 -9.39 16.91
C LEU A 652 -58.04 -10.77 16.71
N LEU A 653 -58.12 -11.56 17.79
CA LEU A 653 -58.89 -12.77 17.89
C LEU A 653 -60.24 -12.39 18.50
N HIS A 654 -61.24 -12.13 17.63
CA HIS A 654 -62.60 -11.79 18.08
C HIS A 654 -63.26 -12.97 18.82
N ILE A 655 -64.14 -12.73 19.80
CA ILE A 655 -64.79 -13.75 20.60
C ILE A 655 -65.53 -14.81 19.77
N SER A 656 -66.11 -14.42 18.61
CA SER A 656 -66.76 -15.32 17.67
C SER A 656 -65.80 -16.26 16.91
N GLU A 657 -64.49 -15.98 16.92
CA GLU A 657 -63.45 -16.73 16.25
C GLU A 657 -62.63 -17.62 17.20
N MET A 658 -63.01 -17.68 18.51
CA MET A 658 -62.22 -18.36 19.53
C MET A 658 -62.51 -19.88 19.60
N ALA A 659 -63.77 -20.30 19.37
CA ALA A 659 -64.16 -21.69 19.41
C ALA A 659 -65.31 -21.98 18.45
N ASN A 660 -65.58 -23.29 18.19
CA ASN A 660 -66.71 -23.76 17.36
C ASN A 660 -68.05 -23.78 18.13
N TYR A 661 -68.02 -23.31 19.39
CA TYR A 661 -69.22 -23.15 20.21
C TYR A 661 -69.28 -21.69 20.71
N ARG A 662 -70.49 -21.33 21.26
CA ARG A 662 -70.68 -19.94 21.72
C ARG A 662 -69.91 -19.69 23.02
N VAL A 663 -68.85 -18.84 22.92
CA VAL A 663 -68.05 -18.39 24.07
C VAL A 663 -68.81 -17.28 24.79
N GLN A 664 -69.00 -17.39 26.12
CA GLN A 664 -69.68 -16.37 26.91
C GLN A 664 -68.74 -15.24 27.35
N GLN A 665 -67.54 -15.56 27.79
CA GLN A 665 -66.52 -14.62 28.17
C GLN A 665 -65.16 -15.01 27.55
N VAL A 666 -64.39 -14.02 27.13
CA VAL A 666 -63.06 -14.26 26.53
C VAL A 666 -62.10 -14.97 27.52
N SER A 667 -62.30 -14.70 28.83
CA SER A 667 -61.53 -15.31 29.92
C SER A 667 -61.74 -16.80 30.07
N ASP A 668 -62.80 -17.37 29.47
CA ASP A 668 -63.08 -18.84 29.47
C ASP A 668 -62.11 -19.56 28.51
N ILE A 669 -61.54 -18.85 27.56
CA ILE A 669 -60.64 -19.41 26.51
C ILE A 669 -59.19 -19.06 26.74
N CYS A 670 -58.89 -17.82 27.17
CA CYS A 670 -57.52 -17.40 27.34
C CYS A 670 -57.37 -16.25 28.33
N LYS A 671 -56.17 -16.14 28.89
CA LYS A 671 -55.70 -15.03 29.75
C LYS A 671 -54.46 -14.41 29.16
N GLU A 672 -54.12 -13.22 29.61
CA GLU A 672 -52.89 -12.54 29.24
C GLU A 672 -51.68 -13.41 29.59
N GLY A 673 -50.77 -13.60 28.63
CA GLY A 673 -49.60 -14.50 28.73
C GLY A 673 -49.83 -15.91 28.18
N ASP A 674 -51.07 -16.32 27.87
CA ASP A 674 -51.34 -17.63 27.30
C ASP A 674 -50.87 -17.73 25.85
N TYR A 675 -50.45 -18.96 25.45
CA TYR A 675 -50.13 -19.27 24.07
C TYR A 675 -51.35 -19.85 23.35
N LEU A 676 -51.73 -19.25 22.23
CA LEU A 676 -52.81 -19.70 21.38
C LEU A 676 -52.34 -20.02 19.96
N THR A 677 -52.83 -21.11 19.41
CA THR A 677 -52.69 -21.43 17.99
C THR A 677 -53.81 -20.76 17.21
N VAL A 678 -53.48 -19.82 16.33
CA VAL A 678 -54.42 -19.00 15.59
C VAL A 678 -54.08 -18.93 14.12
N LYS A 679 -55.06 -18.82 13.25
CA LYS A 679 -54.89 -18.65 11.81
C LYS A 679 -55.18 -17.20 11.42
N VAL A 680 -54.36 -16.62 10.58
CA VAL A 680 -54.62 -15.30 9.98
C VAL A 680 -55.71 -15.46 8.92
N ILE A 681 -56.87 -14.83 9.15
CA ILE A 681 -58.01 -14.93 8.23
C ILE A 681 -58.12 -13.73 7.31
N ASP A 682 -57.61 -12.57 7.73
CA ASP A 682 -57.67 -11.35 6.97
C ASP A 682 -56.60 -10.33 7.46
N ILE A 683 -56.11 -9.49 6.55
CA ILE A 683 -55.25 -8.33 6.86
C ILE A 683 -55.84 -7.11 6.16
N GLU A 684 -56.37 -6.16 6.92
CA GLU A 684 -57.05 -4.99 6.40
C GLU A 684 -56.10 -4.09 5.60
N LYS A 685 -56.39 -3.93 4.30
CA LYS A 685 -55.58 -3.06 3.41
C LYS A 685 -55.62 -1.61 3.86
N GLY A 686 -54.48 -1.03 4.18
CA GLY A 686 -54.31 0.39 4.58
C GLY A 686 -54.12 0.59 6.07
N SER A 687 -54.80 -0.15 6.97
CA SER A 687 -54.59 -0.07 8.42
C SER A 687 -53.59 -1.12 8.94
N GLY A 688 -53.34 -2.20 8.16
CA GLY A 688 -52.47 -3.32 8.55
C GLY A 688 -53.06 -4.18 9.69
N LYS A 689 -54.33 -4.01 10.08
CA LYS A 689 -54.93 -4.75 11.18
C LYS A 689 -55.14 -6.21 10.81
N ILE A 690 -54.57 -7.09 11.63
CA ILE A 690 -54.61 -8.55 11.45
C ILE A 690 -55.81 -9.11 12.18
N ARG A 691 -56.61 -9.94 11.48
CA ARG A 691 -57.74 -10.68 12.05
C ARG A 691 -57.35 -12.14 12.17
N LEU A 692 -57.62 -12.70 13.35
CA LEU A 692 -57.22 -14.06 13.72
C LEU A 692 -58.45 -14.92 13.97
N SER A 693 -58.33 -16.22 13.70
CA SER A 693 -59.33 -17.23 14.03
C SER A 693 -58.65 -18.46 14.67
N ARG A 694 -59.01 -18.76 15.92
CA ARG A 694 -58.56 -19.98 16.58
C ARG A 694 -59.37 -21.21 16.10
N LYS A 695 -60.65 -21.03 15.87
CA LYS A 695 -61.49 -22.12 15.33
C LYS A 695 -61.00 -22.61 13.97
N ALA A 696 -60.70 -21.72 13.06
CA ALA A 696 -60.14 -22.06 11.73
C ALA A 696 -58.77 -22.75 11.83
N ALA A 697 -57.96 -22.40 12.83
CA ALA A 697 -56.66 -23.06 13.06
C ALA A 697 -56.84 -24.49 13.58
N LEU A 698 -57.79 -24.70 14.51
CA LEU A 698 -58.10 -26.04 15.05
C LEU A 698 -58.72 -26.95 13.99
N ASP A 699 -59.69 -26.45 13.21
CA ASP A 699 -60.34 -27.21 12.13
C ASP A 699 -59.35 -27.69 11.04
N GLU A 700 -58.23 -27.00 10.86
CA GLU A 700 -57.20 -27.39 9.90
C GLU A 700 -56.18 -28.37 10.51
N LEU A 701 -55.92 -28.26 11.80
CA LEU A 701 -55.01 -29.17 12.52
C LEU A 701 -55.61 -30.52 12.80
N ASP A 702 -56.97 -30.60 12.87
CA ASP A 702 -57.73 -31.82 13.08
C ASP A 702 -58.03 -32.64 11.79
N LYS A 703 -57.64 -32.04 10.63
CA LYS A 703 -57.67 -32.68 9.30
C LYS A 703 -56.35 -33.31 8.94
#